data_61c7d833b6f56c67542adefcab444a80
#
_entry.id   61c7d833b6f56c67542adefcab444a80
#
_cell.length_a   1.000
_cell.length_b   1.000
_cell.length_c   1.000
_cell.angle_alpha   90.00
_cell.angle_beta   90.00
_cell.angle_gamma   90.00
#
_symmetry.space_group_name_H-M   'P 1'
#
loop_
_entity.id
_entity.type
_entity.pdbx_description
1 polymer ?
#
loop_
_entity_poly.entity_id
_entity_poly.type
_entity_poly.pdbx_seq_one_letter_code
_entity_poly.pdbx_strand_id
1 'polypeptide(L)'
;MPAKVRVPTAQALPRERLEAQLAAAVERHRLTLVIAPAGAGKTTLLARFAAATRLPVAWYRAETWDDDPARMLRHLEAALGAALPGLPVGWHDVEDAARSLEQWTGGPAALVIDDLHALEGTAAEGVLSRLVDYAPPWLRILAASRVRPDFNLPRLHVSGELLQIEGDDLRFRSWEVERLFRDFYRDPVPPTELAVLARRTEGWAAGLQLFHLATRGKSADERRRILGGVGSSTRLLREYLARNVLAELPDELRRFLVDTCVLVRLTGDLCDELLDRRGSALLLEELARRQLFTVVVDESEGSYRYHEVLRSHLDRMLVEEVGEAEARSRHQRAASLLERSGALPEALVGYCRAEDWPAVASLVGNRGEQVADGPGLRLELLPPALVRDSPWLALAAARRARAEGRWAAALESYARAEAAFGASTAGGTCRRERLALAAWLDPVAIPPADWTGVLRAGLIREPVAATRDSRLDPEHHQLVRGLLLLATGEVAEARRALTEASQLEELEPSLGAAAAVGAAVASLLAGDLGAERQLADAVDIAERSGLPWLARVGRVAAPIGGAHVERSASDAIEPEAISADIDPWGALLQALVEAWVAEPIGSDGAAEVRMLAAERAAALARRLGAGVLEALARGLTAYGMAEAMSPEARETALAVESLARATGTSAPRLLAYAALAAASPTRSSEYEELAQAVARETGLRLPVAARAAHAVASIPIAALDRGRASGADASAAPGATSVRTNGKVVLPPLARPQGLEIRAFG
;
A
#
# COMPACT_ATOMS: atom_id res chain seq x y z
N MET A 1 8.94 -22.43 -36.77
CA MET A 1 9.34 -22.47 -35.37
C MET A 1 8.17 -22.96 -34.52
N PRO A 2 8.38 -23.90 -33.58
CA PRO A 2 7.34 -24.32 -32.65
C PRO A 2 6.81 -23.13 -31.86
N ALA A 3 5.53 -23.14 -31.50
CA ALA A 3 4.91 -22.02 -30.75
C ALA A 3 5.61 -21.74 -29.40
N LYS A 4 6.23 -22.76 -28.81
CA LYS A 4 6.91 -22.67 -27.50
C LYS A 4 8.24 -21.92 -27.50
N VAL A 5 8.80 -21.60 -28.67
CA VAL A 5 10.03 -20.77 -28.81
C VAL A 5 9.74 -19.38 -29.35
N ARG A 6 8.50 -18.90 -29.23
CA ARG A 6 8.11 -17.53 -29.61
C ARG A 6 7.65 -16.78 -28.37
N VAL A 7 8.04 -15.50 -28.31
CA VAL A 7 7.51 -14.59 -27.28
C VAL A 7 6.01 -14.49 -27.45
N PRO A 8 5.20 -14.83 -26.42
CA PRO A 8 3.76 -14.66 -26.51
C PRO A 8 3.36 -13.19 -26.56
N THR A 9 2.32 -12.87 -27.34
CA THR A 9 1.75 -11.52 -27.35
C THR A 9 0.94 -11.32 -26.06
N ALA A 10 1.36 -10.40 -25.21
CA ALA A 10 0.66 -10.07 -23.97
C ALA A 10 0.04 -8.68 -24.06
N GLN A 11 -1.32 -8.65 -24.14
CA GLN A 11 -2.08 -7.43 -23.87
C GLN A 11 -2.38 -7.39 -22.37
N ALA A 12 -1.76 -6.47 -21.65
CA ALA A 12 -1.91 -6.35 -20.20
C ALA A 12 -1.59 -4.93 -19.74
N LEU A 13 -2.13 -4.57 -18.57
CA LEU A 13 -1.79 -3.33 -17.90
C LEU A 13 -0.27 -3.27 -17.63
N PRO A 14 0.41 -2.15 -17.95
CA PRO A 14 1.79 -1.92 -17.53
C PRO A 14 1.92 -1.95 -16.01
N ARG A 15 2.86 -2.77 -15.52
CA ARG A 15 3.18 -2.87 -14.09
C ARG A 15 4.56 -2.28 -13.86
N GLU A 16 4.63 -0.96 -13.86
CA GLU A 16 5.87 -0.18 -13.84
C GLU A 16 6.83 -0.62 -12.72
N ARG A 17 6.30 -0.93 -11.54
CA ARG A 17 7.07 -1.43 -10.40
C ARG A 17 7.84 -2.72 -10.73
N LEU A 18 7.17 -3.70 -11.30
CA LEU A 18 7.77 -4.98 -11.65
C LEU A 18 8.63 -4.90 -12.92
N GLU A 19 8.20 -4.09 -13.90
CA GLU A 19 8.96 -3.85 -15.12
C GLU A 19 10.29 -3.16 -14.82
N ALA A 20 10.30 -2.16 -13.92
CA ALA A 20 11.52 -1.51 -13.45
C ALA A 20 12.44 -2.47 -12.66
N GLN A 21 11.84 -3.34 -11.83
CA GLN A 21 12.59 -4.35 -11.09
C GLN A 21 13.26 -5.36 -12.03
N LEU A 22 12.55 -5.83 -13.06
CA LEU A 22 13.13 -6.73 -14.09
C LEU A 22 14.21 -6.03 -14.92
N ALA A 23 14.00 -4.75 -15.30
CA ALA A 23 15.00 -3.98 -16.03
C ALA A 23 16.29 -3.82 -15.23
N ALA A 24 16.19 -3.51 -13.93
CA ALA A 24 17.36 -3.45 -13.05
C ALA A 24 18.01 -4.83 -12.81
N ALA A 25 17.20 -5.89 -12.78
CA ALA A 25 17.68 -7.25 -12.55
C ALA A 25 18.58 -7.75 -13.69
N VAL A 26 18.19 -7.55 -14.94
CA VAL A 26 18.98 -8.00 -16.10
C VAL A 26 20.31 -7.26 -16.28
N GLU A 27 20.50 -6.15 -15.59
CA GLU A 27 21.81 -5.47 -15.55
C GLU A 27 22.76 -6.11 -14.55
N ARG A 28 22.24 -6.68 -13.45
CA ARG A 28 23.04 -7.07 -12.28
C ARG A 28 23.09 -8.58 -12.02
N HIS A 29 21.98 -9.28 -12.23
CA HIS A 29 21.85 -10.68 -11.82
C HIS A 29 21.95 -11.62 -13.02
N ARG A 30 22.55 -12.79 -12.81
CA ARG A 30 22.63 -13.89 -13.78
C ARG A 30 21.27 -14.55 -13.97
N LEU A 31 20.58 -14.82 -12.85
CA LEU A 31 19.27 -15.48 -12.82
C LEU A 31 18.25 -14.56 -12.16
N THR A 32 17.13 -14.35 -12.84
CA THR A 32 15.90 -13.79 -12.24
C THR A 32 14.83 -14.87 -12.21
N LEU A 33 14.40 -15.25 -11.03
CA LEU A 33 13.43 -16.32 -10.82
C LEU A 33 12.10 -15.76 -10.35
N VAL A 34 11.03 -15.99 -11.13
CA VAL A 34 9.66 -15.55 -10.82
C VAL A 34 8.85 -16.76 -10.38
N ILE A 35 8.57 -16.87 -9.07
CA ILE A 35 7.86 -18.02 -8.48
C ILE A 35 6.51 -17.57 -7.98
N ALA A 36 5.43 -18.10 -8.56
CA ALA A 36 4.07 -17.75 -8.14
C ALA A 36 3.04 -18.79 -8.60
N PRO A 37 1.85 -18.84 -7.97
CA PRO A 37 0.78 -19.75 -8.35
C PRO A 37 0.32 -19.57 -9.80
N ALA A 38 -0.52 -20.52 -10.27
CA ALA A 38 -1.21 -20.39 -11.54
C ALA A 38 -2.04 -19.10 -11.59
N GLY A 39 -2.04 -18.40 -12.73
CA GLY A 39 -2.82 -17.17 -12.92
C GLY A 39 -2.30 -15.93 -12.19
N ALA A 40 -1.10 -15.96 -11.61
CA ALA A 40 -0.49 -14.79 -10.97
C ALA A 40 0.06 -13.76 -11.98
N GLY A 41 0.16 -14.11 -13.27
CA GLY A 41 0.63 -13.20 -14.32
C GLY A 41 2.13 -13.32 -14.65
N LYS A 42 2.82 -14.40 -14.27
CA LYS A 42 4.25 -14.64 -14.57
C LYS A 42 4.60 -14.50 -16.04
N THR A 43 3.96 -15.31 -16.90
CA THR A 43 4.15 -15.29 -18.35
C THR A 43 3.88 -13.90 -18.94
N THR A 44 2.82 -13.25 -18.48
CA THR A 44 2.44 -11.90 -18.92
C THR A 44 3.52 -10.87 -18.58
N LEU A 45 4.05 -10.92 -17.37
CA LEU A 45 5.14 -10.04 -16.92
C LEU A 45 6.40 -10.22 -17.77
N LEU A 46 6.84 -11.47 -17.97
CA LEU A 46 8.03 -11.77 -18.80
C LEU A 46 7.83 -11.43 -20.28
N ALA A 47 6.62 -11.64 -20.82
CA ALA A 47 6.31 -11.26 -22.21
C ALA A 47 6.31 -9.73 -22.40
N ARG A 48 5.82 -8.97 -21.43
CA ARG A 48 5.91 -7.50 -21.44
C ARG A 48 7.34 -7.01 -21.34
N PHE A 49 8.14 -7.61 -20.43
CA PHE A 49 9.57 -7.33 -20.38
C PHE A 49 10.24 -7.59 -21.73
N ALA A 50 9.97 -8.74 -22.37
CA ALA A 50 10.53 -9.10 -23.66
C ALA A 50 10.14 -8.09 -24.77
N ALA A 51 8.94 -7.52 -24.71
CA ALA A 51 8.46 -6.50 -25.64
C ALA A 51 9.05 -5.11 -25.39
N ALA A 52 9.43 -4.78 -24.15
CA ALA A 52 9.91 -3.46 -23.75
C ALA A 52 11.45 -3.34 -23.77
N THR A 53 12.15 -4.44 -23.56
CA THR A 53 13.63 -4.44 -23.49
C THR A 53 14.27 -4.23 -24.86
N ARG A 54 15.46 -3.63 -24.85
CA ARG A 54 16.31 -3.53 -26.06
C ARG A 54 17.23 -4.73 -26.27
N LEU A 55 17.28 -5.65 -25.31
CA LEU A 55 18.08 -6.85 -25.42
C LEU A 55 17.48 -7.84 -26.43
N PRO A 56 18.28 -8.58 -27.19
CA PRO A 56 17.80 -9.78 -27.87
C PRO A 56 17.22 -10.77 -26.86
N VAL A 57 15.97 -11.23 -27.09
CA VAL A 57 15.30 -12.16 -26.18
C VAL A 57 15.07 -13.49 -26.86
N ALA A 58 15.65 -14.54 -26.32
CA ALA A 58 15.30 -15.91 -26.61
C ALA A 58 14.18 -16.35 -25.66
N TRP A 59 13.13 -16.96 -26.20
CA TRP A 59 12.02 -17.48 -25.40
C TRP A 59 11.90 -18.99 -25.53
N TYR A 60 11.81 -19.66 -24.41
CA TYR A 60 11.53 -21.09 -24.33
C TYR A 60 10.43 -21.34 -23.29
N ARG A 61 9.35 -22.00 -23.71
CA ARG A 61 8.32 -22.48 -22.81
C ARG A 61 8.51 -23.98 -22.59
N ALA A 62 8.78 -24.37 -21.35
CA ALA A 62 8.93 -25.76 -20.97
C ALA A 62 7.57 -26.49 -20.97
N GLU A 63 7.57 -27.72 -21.38
CA GLU A 63 6.41 -28.63 -21.39
C GLU A 63 6.82 -29.96 -20.75
N THR A 64 5.85 -30.71 -20.21
CA THR A 64 6.10 -32.01 -19.58
C THR A 64 6.76 -33.05 -20.49
N TRP A 65 6.65 -32.84 -21.80
CA TRP A 65 7.33 -33.67 -22.82
C TRP A 65 8.79 -33.33 -23.02
N ASP A 66 9.30 -32.28 -22.39
CA ASP A 66 10.72 -31.88 -22.48
C ASP A 66 11.59 -32.47 -21.34
N ASP A 67 11.11 -33.54 -20.73
CA ASP A 67 11.82 -34.34 -19.70
C ASP A 67 13.15 -34.96 -20.19
N ASP A 68 13.25 -35.20 -21.51
CA ASP A 68 14.49 -35.62 -22.16
C ASP A 68 15.46 -34.44 -22.37
N PRO A 69 16.64 -34.45 -21.75
CA PRO A 69 17.65 -33.39 -21.90
C PRO A 69 18.01 -33.03 -23.33
N ALA A 70 18.13 -34.02 -24.23
CA ALA A 70 18.49 -33.76 -25.62
C ALA A 70 17.37 -33.02 -26.37
N ARG A 71 16.10 -33.30 -26.05
CA ARG A 71 14.95 -32.58 -26.60
C ARG A 71 14.90 -31.14 -26.09
N MET A 72 15.09 -30.96 -24.80
CA MET A 72 15.13 -29.62 -24.19
C MET A 72 16.26 -28.77 -24.80
N LEU A 73 17.48 -29.31 -24.89
CA LEU A 73 18.60 -28.59 -25.46
C LEU A 73 18.37 -28.17 -26.92
N ARG A 74 17.76 -29.03 -27.76
CA ARG A 74 17.36 -28.64 -29.12
C ARG A 74 16.38 -27.47 -29.17
N HIS A 75 15.43 -27.38 -28.21
CA HIS A 75 14.51 -26.25 -28.15
C HIS A 75 15.20 -24.97 -27.67
N LEU A 76 16.11 -25.07 -26.68
CA LEU A 76 16.92 -23.95 -26.23
C LEU A 76 17.85 -23.44 -27.34
N GLU A 77 18.52 -24.36 -28.06
CA GLU A 77 19.32 -24.02 -29.21
C GLU A 77 18.51 -23.28 -30.29
N ALA A 78 17.30 -23.78 -30.61
CA ALA A 78 16.44 -23.15 -31.57
C ALA A 78 15.95 -21.76 -31.13
N ALA A 79 15.66 -21.58 -29.82
CA ALA A 79 15.25 -20.30 -29.24
C ALA A 79 16.40 -19.29 -29.27
N LEU A 80 17.58 -19.69 -28.81
CA LEU A 80 18.75 -18.81 -28.77
C LEU A 80 19.29 -18.51 -30.18
N GLY A 81 19.34 -19.52 -31.06
CA GLY A 81 19.78 -19.33 -32.45
C GLY A 81 18.87 -18.37 -33.25
N ALA A 82 17.59 -18.33 -32.90
CA ALA A 82 16.65 -17.38 -33.50
C ALA A 82 16.86 -15.94 -33.01
N ALA A 83 17.22 -15.77 -31.75
CA ALA A 83 17.45 -14.47 -31.12
C ALA A 83 18.87 -13.93 -31.35
N LEU A 84 19.84 -14.83 -31.52
CA LEU A 84 21.29 -14.56 -31.58
C LEU A 84 21.86 -15.03 -32.91
N PRO A 85 21.78 -14.23 -33.99
CA PRO A 85 22.32 -14.60 -35.29
C PRO A 85 23.84 -14.89 -35.22
N GLY A 86 24.24 -16.07 -35.70
CA GLY A 86 25.65 -16.51 -35.68
C GLY A 86 26.04 -17.28 -34.43
N LEU A 87 25.13 -17.59 -33.51
CA LEU A 87 25.39 -18.53 -32.42
C LEU A 87 25.68 -19.90 -33.00
N PRO A 88 26.81 -20.57 -32.62
CA PRO A 88 27.09 -21.91 -33.05
C PRO A 88 25.99 -22.90 -32.63
N VAL A 89 25.62 -23.81 -33.53
CA VAL A 89 24.55 -24.79 -33.34
C VAL A 89 25.17 -26.22 -33.32
N GLY A 90 24.36 -27.19 -32.93
CA GLY A 90 24.78 -28.62 -32.88
C GLY A 90 25.06 -29.07 -31.47
N TRP A 91 24.24 -28.66 -30.49
CA TRP A 91 24.38 -29.03 -29.08
C TRP A 91 23.93 -30.47 -28.82
N HIS A 92 24.84 -31.29 -28.35
CA HIS A 92 24.58 -32.67 -27.94
C HIS A 92 24.41 -32.79 -26.41
N ASP A 93 25.14 -31.94 -25.69
CA ASP A 93 25.12 -31.87 -24.23
C ASP A 93 25.22 -30.41 -23.73
N VAL A 94 25.27 -30.23 -22.41
CA VAL A 94 25.36 -28.91 -21.78
C VAL A 94 26.73 -28.25 -21.97
N GLU A 95 27.75 -29.02 -22.13
CA GLU A 95 29.14 -28.59 -22.39
C GLU A 95 29.27 -28.00 -23.80
N ASP A 96 28.59 -28.58 -24.79
CA ASP A 96 28.48 -28.01 -26.14
C ASP A 96 27.70 -26.68 -26.12
N ALA A 97 26.59 -26.65 -25.39
CA ALA A 97 25.82 -25.43 -25.21
C ALA A 97 26.63 -24.29 -24.55
N ALA A 98 27.37 -24.62 -23.48
CA ALA A 98 28.21 -23.66 -22.78
C ALA A 98 29.31 -23.10 -23.68
N ARG A 99 29.99 -23.99 -24.43
CA ARG A 99 31.05 -23.62 -25.40
C ARG A 99 30.50 -22.72 -26.50
N SER A 100 29.33 -23.03 -27.04
CA SER A 100 28.67 -22.21 -28.09
C SER A 100 28.33 -20.83 -27.56
N LEU A 101 27.83 -20.74 -26.32
CA LEU A 101 27.52 -19.47 -25.67
C LEU A 101 28.79 -18.64 -25.40
N GLU A 102 29.89 -19.27 -24.96
CA GLU A 102 31.16 -18.56 -24.76
C GLU A 102 31.77 -18.01 -26.05
N GLN A 103 31.55 -18.69 -27.19
CA GLN A 103 32.05 -18.26 -28.50
C GLN A 103 31.26 -17.09 -29.09
N TRP A 104 30.05 -16.80 -28.62
CA TRP A 104 29.24 -15.74 -29.16
C TRP A 104 29.66 -14.37 -28.61
N THR A 105 29.84 -13.38 -29.52
CA THR A 105 30.42 -12.07 -29.19
C THR A 105 29.47 -10.89 -29.45
N GLY A 106 28.18 -11.16 -29.69
CA GLY A 106 27.23 -10.15 -30.14
C GLY A 106 26.67 -9.21 -29.03
N GLY A 107 27.12 -9.35 -27.78
CA GLY A 107 26.71 -8.50 -26.66
C GLY A 107 25.65 -9.12 -25.72
N PRO A 108 25.10 -8.36 -24.76
CA PRO A 108 24.17 -8.89 -23.76
C PRO A 108 22.84 -9.35 -24.39
N ALA A 109 22.31 -10.46 -23.89
CA ALA A 109 21.05 -11.05 -24.32
C ALA A 109 20.29 -11.67 -23.13
N ALA A 110 18.99 -11.89 -23.32
CA ALA A 110 18.14 -12.52 -22.31
C ALA A 110 17.58 -13.86 -22.83
N LEU A 111 17.62 -14.88 -21.97
CA LEU A 111 16.92 -16.15 -22.16
C LEU A 111 15.74 -16.19 -21.17
N VAL A 112 14.52 -16.22 -21.69
CA VAL A 112 13.32 -16.43 -20.88
C VAL A 112 12.91 -17.88 -20.94
N ILE A 113 12.76 -18.51 -19.76
CA ILE A 113 12.28 -19.87 -19.58
C ILE A 113 10.93 -19.80 -18.87
N ASP A 114 9.86 -20.04 -19.61
CA ASP A 114 8.50 -20.02 -19.05
C ASP A 114 8.05 -21.43 -18.69
N ASP A 115 7.19 -21.55 -17.67
CA ASP A 115 6.64 -22.81 -17.15
C ASP A 115 7.73 -23.83 -16.72
N LEU A 116 8.86 -23.36 -16.16
CA LEU A 116 9.99 -24.20 -15.74
C LEU A 116 9.58 -25.40 -14.86
N HIS A 117 8.51 -25.27 -14.06
CA HIS A 117 7.97 -26.35 -13.22
C HIS A 117 7.55 -27.60 -14.01
N ALA A 118 7.38 -27.51 -15.33
CA ALA A 118 7.09 -28.66 -16.17
C ALA A 118 8.29 -29.66 -16.24
N LEU A 119 9.48 -29.21 -15.85
CA LEU A 119 10.71 -30.04 -15.80
C LEU A 119 11.05 -30.50 -14.38
N GLU A 120 10.21 -30.23 -13.38
CA GLU A 120 10.45 -30.56 -11.97
C GLU A 120 10.80 -32.05 -11.80
N GLY A 121 11.92 -32.32 -11.13
CA GLY A 121 12.41 -33.68 -10.83
C GLY A 121 12.90 -34.50 -12.03
N THR A 122 13.01 -33.88 -13.22
CA THR A 122 13.48 -34.57 -14.43
C THR A 122 14.98 -34.40 -14.65
N ALA A 123 15.56 -35.27 -15.50
CA ALA A 123 16.98 -35.13 -15.91
C ALA A 123 17.23 -33.82 -16.67
N ALA A 124 16.22 -33.27 -17.36
CA ALA A 124 16.29 -31.99 -18.07
C ALA A 124 16.47 -30.82 -17.12
N GLU A 125 15.82 -30.83 -15.94
CA GLU A 125 16.00 -29.78 -14.92
C GLU A 125 17.47 -29.75 -14.44
N GLY A 126 18.10 -30.91 -14.20
CA GLY A 126 19.51 -31.01 -13.79
C GLY A 126 20.47 -30.49 -14.86
N VAL A 127 20.18 -30.70 -16.14
CA VAL A 127 20.95 -30.12 -17.26
C VAL A 127 20.77 -28.62 -17.33
N LEU A 128 19.56 -28.13 -17.12
CA LEU A 128 19.29 -26.70 -17.10
C LEU A 128 19.96 -25.99 -15.92
N SER A 129 20.01 -26.63 -14.74
CA SER A 129 20.76 -26.13 -13.58
C SER A 129 22.25 -25.93 -13.92
N ARG A 130 22.86 -26.88 -14.59
CA ARG A 130 24.25 -26.75 -15.06
C ARG A 130 24.41 -25.67 -16.12
N LEU A 131 23.46 -25.51 -17.04
CA LEU A 131 23.48 -24.42 -18.02
C LEU A 131 23.45 -23.04 -17.35
N VAL A 132 22.65 -22.88 -16.28
CA VAL A 132 22.62 -21.64 -15.47
C VAL A 132 23.99 -21.40 -14.83
N ASP A 133 24.64 -22.44 -14.30
CA ASP A 133 25.97 -22.34 -13.69
C ASP A 133 27.06 -21.97 -14.71
N TYR A 134 26.97 -22.47 -15.92
CA TYR A 134 27.97 -22.25 -17.01
C TYR A 134 27.65 -21.05 -17.90
N ALA A 135 26.46 -20.42 -17.71
CA ALA A 135 26.05 -19.27 -18.53
C ALA A 135 27.07 -18.14 -18.46
N PRO A 136 27.52 -17.59 -19.59
CA PRO A 136 28.48 -16.50 -19.63
C PRO A 136 27.83 -15.20 -19.05
N PRO A 137 28.64 -14.24 -18.56
CA PRO A 137 28.15 -13.05 -17.90
C PRO A 137 27.21 -12.15 -18.75
N TRP A 138 27.25 -12.26 -20.07
CA TRP A 138 26.41 -11.52 -20.98
C TRP A 138 25.00 -12.12 -21.13
N LEU A 139 24.78 -13.41 -20.78
CA LEU A 139 23.50 -14.08 -20.87
C LEU A 139 22.72 -13.91 -19.56
N ARG A 140 21.58 -13.25 -19.62
CA ARG A 140 20.67 -13.07 -18.50
C ARG A 140 19.53 -14.06 -18.59
N ILE A 141 19.32 -14.85 -17.56
CA ILE A 141 18.30 -15.89 -17.53
C ILE A 141 17.14 -15.42 -16.66
N LEU A 142 15.94 -15.40 -17.24
CA LEU A 142 14.69 -15.10 -16.52
C LEU A 142 13.83 -16.36 -16.56
N ALA A 143 13.52 -16.93 -15.42
CA ALA A 143 12.73 -18.16 -15.36
C ALA A 143 11.43 -17.95 -14.59
N ALA A 144 10.30 -18.44 -15.14
CA ALA A 144 9.01 -18.47 -14.47
C ALA A 144 8.65 -19.89 -14.07
N SER A 145 8.28 -20.08 -12.79
CA SER A 145 7.92 -21.36 -12.22
C SER A 145 6.74 -21.27 -11.27
N ARG A 146 6.07 -22.38 -11.02
CA ARG A 146 5.10 -22.52 -9.91
C ARG A 146 5.76 -23.04 -8.64
N VAL A 147 6.91 -23.71 -8.78
CA VAL A 147 7.67 -24.29 -7.68
C VAL A 147 9.11 -23.81 -7.74
N ARG A 148 9.82 -23.86 -6.63
CA ARG A 148 11.26 -23.61 -6.61
C ARG A 148 11.97 -24.71 -7.39
N PRO A 149 12.79 -24.37 -8.40
CA PRO A 149 13.58 -25.36 -9.13
C PRO A 149 14.71 -25.90 -8.23
N ASP A 150 15.15 -27.12 -8.55
CA ASP A 150 16.31 -27.76 -7.89
C ASP A 150 17.64 -27.19 -8.44
N PHE A 151 17.80 -25.87 -8.33
CA PHE A 151 19.04 -25.15 -8.65
C PHE A 151 19.77 -24.82 -7.36
N ASN A 152 21.08 -24.59 -7.43
CA ASN A 152 21.87 -24.14 -6.28
C ASN A 152 21.59 -22.67 -5.96
N LEU A 153 20.30 -22.37 -5.63
CA LEU A 153 19.83 -21.01 -5.34
C LEU A 153 20.59 -20.34 -4.17
N PRO A 154 20.94 -21.07 -3.07
CA PRO A 154 21.70 -20.45 -1.99
C PRO A 154 23.06 -19.91 -2.46
N ARG A 155 23.77 -20.61 -3.35
CA ARG A 155 25.03 -20.14 -3.92
C ARG A 155 24.83 -18.87 -4.74
N LEU A 156 23.84 -18.85 -5.64
CA LEU A 156 23.52 -17.70 -6.47
C LEU A 156 23.07 -16.48 -5.64
N HIS A 157 22.41 -16.74 -4.52
CA HIS A 157 21.98 -15.68 -3.60
C HIS A 157 23.19 -15.03 -2.88
N VAL A 158 24.09 -15.86 -2.33
CA VAL A 158 25.30 -15.39 -1.64
C VAL A 158 26.25 -14.65 -2.60
N SER A 159 26.35 -15.08 -3.87
CA SER A 159 27.16 -14.40 -4.88
C SER A 159 26.51 -13.13 -5.45
N GLY A 160 25.26 -12.80 -5.06
CA GLY A 160 24.52 -11.66 -5.61
C GLY A 160 24.08 -11.84 -7.06
N GLU A 161 24.03 -13.09 -7.54
CA GLU A 161 23.70 -13.43 -8.94
C GLU A 161 22.21 -13.78 -9.13
N LEU A 162 21.40 -13.77 -8.04
CA LEU A 162 19.99 -14.17 -8.04
C LEU A 162 19.11 -13.00 -7.61
N LEU A 163 18.06 -12.71 -8.40
CA LEU A 163 16.88 -11.99 -7.96
C LEU A 163 15.71 -12.97 -7.91
N GLN A 164 14.95 -12.97 -6.81
CA GLN A 164 13.68 -13.69 -6.70
C GLN A 164 12.52 -12.70 -6.65
N ILE A 165 11.48 -12.98 -7.44
CA ILE A 165 10.18 -12.29 -7.42
C ILE A 165 9.16 -13.36 -7.04
N GLU A 166 8.51 -13.18 -5.92
CA GLU A 166 7.59 -14.17 -5.37
C GLU A 166 6.12 -13.83 -5.64
N GLY A 167 5.20 -14.72 -5.26
CA GLY A 167 3.77 -14.56 -5.50
C GLY A 167 3.21 -13.25 -4.94
N ASP A 168 3.68 -12.83 -3.77
CA ASP A 168 3.24 -11.59 -3.12
C ASP A 168 3.69 -10.33 -3.88
N ASP A 169 4.83 -10.37 -4.54
CA ASP A 169 5.29 -9.29 -5.41
C ASP A 169 4.40 -9.15 -6.65
N LEU A 170 3.88 -10.29 -7.15
CA LEU A 170 3.02 -10.34 -8.32
C LEU A 170 1.56 -9.96 -8.04
N ARG A 171 1.14 -9.85 -6.77
CA ARG A 171 -0.21 -9.40 -6.44
C ARG A 171 -0.45 -7.99 -6.94
N PHE A 172 -1.63 -7.76 -7.50
CA PHE A 172 -2.07 -6.42 -7.85
C PHE A 172 -2.32 -5.62 -6.58
N ARG A 173 -1.65 -4.49 -6.45
CA ARG A 173 -1.92 -3.52 -5.39
C ARG A 173 -3.26 -2.85 -5.67
N SER A 174 -3.90 -2.28 -4.64
CA SER A 174 -5.23 -1.67 -4.79
C SER A 174 -5.28 -0.63 -5.91
N TRP A 175 -4.26 0.22 -6.01
CA TRP A 175 -4.14 1.20 -7.09
C TRP A 175 -3.88 0.57 -8.48
N GLU A 176 -3.20 -0.58 -8.55
CA GLU A 176 -3.04 -1.34 -9.81
C GLU A 176 -4.38 -1.99 -10.20
N VAL A 177 -5.20 -2.45 -9.23
CA VAL A 177 -6.55 -2.97 -9.47
C VAL A 177 -7.43 -1.86 -10.04
N GLU A 178 -7.39 -0.68 -9.47
CA GLU A 178 -8.13 0.49 -9.97
C GLU A 178 -7.73 0.82 -11.42
N ARG A 179 -6.44 0.96 -11.70
CA ARG A 179 -5.93 1.19 -13.06
C ARG A 179 -6.34 0.06 -14.02
N LEU A 180 -6.34 -1.19 -13.57
CA LEU A 180 -6.73 -2.34 -14.37
C LEU A 180 -8.19 -2.22 -14.84
N PHE A 181 -9.10 -1.84 -13.95
CA PHE A 181 -10.51 -1.69 -14.31
C PHE A 181 -10.78 -0.41 -15.09
N ARG A 182 -10.20 0.71 -14.69
CA ARG A 182 -10.40 2.00 -15.35
C ARG A 182 -9.71 2.09 -16.72
N ASP A 183 -8.39 1.80 -16.77
CA ASP A 183 -7.57 2.12 -17.93
C ASP A 183 -7.50 0.96 -18.92
N PHE A 184 -7.41 -0.27 -18.44
CA PHE A 184 -7.24 -1.44 -19.28
C PHE A 184 -8.58 -2.07 -19.69
N TYR A 185 -9.46 -2.38 -18.72
CA TYR A 185 -10.77 -2.96 -19.05
C TYR A 185 -11.80 -1.94 -19.53
N ARG A 186 -11.57 -0.64 -19.28
CA ARG A 186 -12.53 0.44 -19.59
C ARG A 186 -13.89 0.21 -18.92
N ASP A 187 -13.90 -0.37 -17.74
CA ASP A 187 -15.08 -0.73 -16.94
C ASP A 187 -14.84 -0.28 -15.49
N PRO A 188 -14.90 1.04 -15.21
CA PRO A 188 -14.57 1.57 -13.89
C PRO A 188 -15.51 1.02 -12.82
N VAL A 189 -14.94 0.65 -11.69
CA VAL A 189 -15.64 0.10 -10.52
C VAL A 189 -15.53 1.10 -9.37
N PRO A 190 -16.63 1.36 -8.63
CA PRO A 190 -16.60 2.27 -7.50
C PRO A 190 -15.53 1.88 -6.45
N PRO A 191 -14.86 2.84 -5.79
CA PRO A 191 -13.78 2.56 -4.84
C PRO A 191 -14.15 1.61 -3.70
N THR A 192 -15.39 1.71 -3.20
CA THR A 192 -15.91 0.79 -2.17
C THR A 192 -16.01 -0.66 -2.66
N GLU A 193 -16.42 -0.85 -3.91
CA GLU A 193 -16.49 -2.17 -4.55
C GLU A 193 -15.07 -2.67 -4.89
N LEU A 194 -14.17 -1.78 -5.33
CA LEU A 194 -12.76 -2.11 -5.59
C LEU A 194 -12.05 -2.61 -4.33
N ALA A 195 -12.25 -1.96 -3.18
CA ALA A 195 -11.67 -2.40 -1.92
C ALA A 195 -12.15 -3.81 -1.51
N VAL A 196 -13.44 -4.11 -1.75
CA VAL A 196 -13.98 -5.46 -1.52
C VAL A 196 -13.39 -6.46 -2.49
N LEU A 197 -13.28 -6.09 -3.76
CA LEU A 197 -12.71 -6.94 -4.82
C LEU A 197 -11.24 -7.26 -4.56
N ALA A 198 -10.42 -6.23 -4.30
CA ALA A 198 -8.99 -6.38 -4.00
C ALA A 198 -8.77 -7.31 -2.79
N ARG A 199 -9.53 -7.12 -1.72
CA ARG A 199 -9.48 -7.96 -0.52
C ARG A 199 -9.88 -9.42 -0.80
N ARG A 200 -10.93 -9.65 -1.60
CA ARG A 200 -11.41 -11.02 -1.92
C ARG A 200 -10.51 -11.77 -2.87
N THR A 201 -9.97 -11.07 -3.86
CA THR A 201 -9.03 -11.66 -4.82
C THR A 201 -7.61 -11.68 -4.29
N GLU A 202 -7.34 -10.99 -3.17
CA GLU A 202 -5.98 -10.76 -2.65
C GLU A 202 -5.02 -10.27 -3.76
N GLY A 203 -5.53 -9.49 -4.73
CA GLY A 203 -4.78 -9.01 -5.88
C GLY A 203 -4.37 -10.09 -6.90
N TRP A 204 -4.96 -11.28 -6.86
CA TRP A 204 -4.67 -12.35 -7.82
C TRP A 204 -5.17 -12.01 -9.23
N ALA A 205 -4.24 -11.94 -10.19
CA ALA A 205 -4.50 -11.46 -11.55
C ALA A 205 -5.63 -12.20 -12.25
N ALA A 206 -5.64 -13.55 -12.22
CA ALA A 206 -6.71 -14.33 -12.85
C ALA A 206 -8.05 -14.12 -12.15
N GLY A 207 -8.08 -13.92 -10.82
CA GLY A 207 -9.30 -13.60 -10.08
C GLY A 207 -9.93 -12.29 -10.52
N LEU A 208 -9.12 -11.26 -10.70
CA LEU A 208 -9.55 -9.95 -11.21
C LEU A 208 -10.09 -10.05 -12.64
N GLN A 209 -9.38 -10.77 -13.53
CA GLN A 209 -9.82 -11.01 -14.90
C GLN A 209 -11.15 -11.78 -14.96
N LEU A 210 -11.28 -12.83 -14.17
CA LEU A 210 -12.50 -13.65 -14.13
C LEU A 210 -13.69 -12.86 -13.56
N PHE A 211 -13.43 -11.97 -12.58
CA PHE A 211 -14.45 -11.05 -12.08
C PHE A 211 -14.92 -10.09 -13.17
N HIS A 212 -13.98 -9.44 -13.88
CA HIS A 212 -14.33 -8.56 -15.01
C HIS A 212 -15.19 -9.29 -16.05
N LEU A 213 -14.77 -10.49 -16.49
CA LEU A 213 -15.52 -11.28 -17.46
C LEU A 213 -16.94 -11.65 -16.97
N ALA A 214 -17.07 -11.89 -15.66
CA ALA A 214 -18.34 -12.24 -15.03
C ALA A 214 -19.29 -11.04 -14.87
N THR A 215 -18.75 -9.83 -14.79
CA THR A 215 -19.50 -8.60 -14.51
C THR A 215 -19.66 -7.68 -15.71
N ARG A 216 -18.93 -7.92 -16.77
CA ARG A 216 -18.96 -7.12 -17.99
C ARG A 216 -20.37 -7.00 -18.55
N GLY A 217 -20.84 -5.77 -18.73
CA GLY A 217 -22.19 -5.46 -19.21
C GLY A 217 -23.32 -5.65 -18.21
N LYS A 218 -23.00 -5.91 -16.93
CA LYS A 218 -24.00 -6.03 -15.86
C LYS A 218 -24.21 -4.70 -15.13
N SER A 219 -25.40 -4.56 -14.51
CA SER A 219 -25.72 -3.39 -13.70
C SER A 219 -24.86 -3.33 -12.42
N ALA A 220 -24.75 -2.14 -11.81
CA ALA A 220 -24.04 -1.96 -10.54
C ALA A 220 -24.61 -2.85 -9.42
N ASP A 221 -25.94 -3.05 -9.39
CA ASP A 221 -26.60 -3.92 -8.39
C ASP A 221 -26.28 -5.41 -8.60
N GLU A 222 -26.18 -5.86 -9.85
CA GLU A 222 -25.76 -7.23 -10.15
C GLU A 222 -24.28 -7.44 -9.81
N ARG A 223 -23.43 -6.45 -10.09
CA ARG A 223 -22.03 -6.48 -9.71
C ARG A 223 -21.86 -6.55 -8.19
N ARG A 224 -22.60 -5.72 -7.44
CA ARG A 224 -22.62 -5.79 -5.96
C ARG A 224 -23.11 -7.13 -5.43
N ARG A 225 -24.12 -7.73 -6.05
CA ARG A 225 -24.57 -9.08 -5.68
C ARG A 225 -23.47 -10.12 -5.92
N ILE A 226 -22.74 -10.05 -7.02
CA ILE A 226 -21.62 -10.94 -7.31
C ILE A 226 -20.49 -10.72 -6.29
N LEU A 227 -20.18 -9.46 -5.96
CA LEU A 227 -19.22 -9.11 -4.91
C LEU A 227 -19.71 -9.50 -3.51
N GLY A 228 -21.01 -9.33 -3.22
CA GLY A 228 -21.63 -9.65 -1.93
C GLY A 228 -21.84 -11.14 -1.69
N GLY A 229 -22.00 -11.93 -2.74
CA GLY A 229 -22.26 -13.36 -2.65
C GLY A 229 -21.07 -14.11 -2.04
N VAL A 230 -21.15 -14.38 -0.76
CA VAL A 230 -20.25 -15.30 -0.07
C VAL A 230 -20.44 -16.66 -0.74
N GLY A 231 -19.44 -17.11 -1.51
CA GLY A 231 -19.48 -18.43 -2.16
C GLY A 231 -20.02 -18.50 -3.60
N SER A 232 -20.49 -17.42 -4.25
CA SER A 232 -20.80 -17.44 -5.68
C SER A 232 -19.54 -17.24 -6.52
N SER A 233 -18.58 -18.20 -6.48
CA SER A 233 -17.60 -18.28 -7.54
C SER A 233 -18.33 -18.40 -8.86
N THR A 234 -18.09 -17.49 -9.80
CA THR A 234 -18.70 -17.58 -11.12
C THR A 234 -18.36 -18.92 -11.76
N ARG A 235 -19.20 -19.41 -12.67
CA ARG A 235 -18.92 -20.66 -13.39
C ARG A 235 -17.50 -20.66 -13.98
N LEU A 236 -17.07 -19.53 -14.53
CA LEU A 236 -15.72 -19.37 -15.11
C LEU A 236 -14.61 -19.57 -14.08
N LEU A 237 -14.75 -19.02 -12.89
CA LEU A 237 -13.76 -19.18 -11.81
C LEU A 237 -13.68 -20.65 -11.37
N ARG A 238 -14.81 -21.33 -11.23
CA ARG A 238 -14.85 -22.76 -10.88
C ARG A 238 -14.16 -23.62 -11.93
N GLU A 239 -14.48 -23.40 -13.21
CA GLU A 239 -13.85 -24.12 -14.32
C GLU A 239 -12.35 -23.86 -14.38
N TYR A 240 -11.92 -22.62 -14.11
CA TYR A 240 -10.50 -22.26 -14.05
C TYR A 240 -9.78 -23.01 -12.92
N LEU A 241 -10.30 -22.96 -11.69
CA LEU A 241 -9.68 -23.63 -10.53
C LEU A 241 -9.67 -25.14 -10.72
N ALA A 242 -10.77 -25.73 -11.18
CA ALA A 242 -10.86 -27.16 -11.43
C ALA A 242 -9.82 -27.64 -12.45
N ARG A 243 -9.64 -26.90 -13.56
CA ARG A 243 -8.75 -27.33 -14.66
C ARG A 243 -7.28 -26.95 -14.44
N ASN A 244 -7.01 -25.79 -13.84
CA ASN A 244 -5.64 -25.23 -13.80
C ASN A 244 -4.97 -25.34 -12.43
N VAL A 245 -5.74 -25.74 -11.41
CA VAL A 245 -5.24 -25.86 -10.04
C VAL A 245 -5.43 -27.28 -9.51
N LEU A 246 -6.65 -27.80 -9.55
CA LEU A 246 -6.98 -29.09 -8.91
C LEU A 246 -6.75 -30.32 -9.81
N ALA A 247 -6.86 -30.16 -11.15
CA ALA A 247 -6.72 -31.29 -12.07
C ALA A 247 -5.28 -31.87 -12.11
N GLU A 248 -4.28 -31.07 -11.82
CA GLU A 248 -2.87 -31.47 -11.85
C GLU A 248 -2.39 -32.06 -10.51
N LEU A 249 -3.27 -32.10 -9.49
CA LEU A 249 -2.91 -32.57 -8.16
C LEU A 249 -3.10 -34.09 -8.00
N PRO A 250 -2.18 -34.73 -7.26
CA PRO A 250 -2.41 -36.10 -6.76
C PRO A 250 -3.70 -36.16 -5.96
N ASP A 251 -4.42 -37.28 -6.05
CA ASP A 251 -5.71 -37.48 -5.39
C ASP A 251 -5.63 -37.27 -3.87
N GLU A 252 -4.51 -37.62 -3.23
CA GLU A 252 -4.29 -37.39 -1.81
C GLU A 252 -4.29 -35.92 -1.45
N LEU A 253 -3.55 -35.08 -2.18
CA LEU A 253 -3.50 -33.63 -1.94
C LEU A 253 -4.85 -32.98 -2.22
N ARG A 254 -5.55 -33.41 -3.28
CA ARG A 254 -6.89 -32.89 -3.60
C ARG A 254 -7.91 -33.19 -2.49
N ARG A 255 -7.93 -34.41 -1.98
CA ARG A 255 -8.80 -34.80 -0.85
C ARG A 255 -8.43 -34.03 0.41
N PHE A 256 -7.13 -33.91 0.71
CA PHE A 256 -6.65 -33.15 1.84
C PHE A 256 -7.13 -31.70 1.80
N LEU A 257 -7.06 -31.04 0.64
CA LEU A 257 -7.58 -29.69 0.46
C LEU A 257 -9.07 -29.58 0.75
N VAL A 258 -9.88 -30.52 0.23
CA VAL A 258 -11.35 -30.52 0.41
C VAL A 258 -11.70 -30.78 1.87
N ASP A 259 -11.07 -31.77 2.50
CA ASP A 259 -11.38 -32.17 3.88
C ASP A 259 -10.93 -31.15 4.92
N THR A 260 -9.86 -30.35 4.63
CA THR A 260 -9.32 -29.34 5.54
C THR A 260 -9.77 -27.90 5.27
N CYS A 261 -10.55 -27.65 4.19
CA CYS A 261 -11.02 -26.32 3.82
C CYS A 261 -11.92 -25.67 4.89
N VAL A 262 -12.49 -26.47 5.77
CA VAL A 262 -13.30 -26.04 6.93
C VAL A 262 -12.46 -25.33 8.01
N LEU A 263 -11.16 -25.59 8.07
CA LEU A 263 -10.22 -24.88 8.94
C LEU A 263 -9.85 -23.53 8.29
N VAL A 264 -10.00 -22.44 9.05
CA VAL A 264 -9.59 -21.11 8.63
C VAL A 264 -8.09 -20.93 8.79
N ARG A 265 -7.53 -21.49 9.86
CA ARG A 265 -6.11 -21.61 10.15
C ARG A 265 -5.72 -23.09 10.12
N LEU A 266 -4.63 -23.40 9.47
CA LEU A 266 -4.14 -24.75 9.26
C LEU A 266 -2.78 -24.91 9.98
N THR A 267 -2.66 -25.92 10.81
CA THR A 267 -1.38 -26.43 11.31
C THR A 267 -1.39 -27.94 11.14
N GLY A 268 -0.21 -28.58 11.15
CA GLY A 268 -0.12 -30.03 11.06
C GLY A 268 -0.99 -30.73 12.09
N ASP A 269 -0.92 -30.27 13.35
CA ASP A 269 -1.66 -30.86 14.47
C ASP A 269 -3.19 -30.68 14.35
N LEU A 270 -3.66 -29.47 13.94
CA LEU A 270 -5.09 -29.23 13.74
C LEU A 270 -5.66 -30.09 12.61
N CYS A 271 -4.91 -30.24 11.51
CA CYS A 271 -5.32 -31.09 10.40
C CYS A 271 -5.31 -32.58 10.79
N ASP A 272 -4.30 -33.03 11.56
CA ASP A 272 -4.21 -34.41 12.05
C ASP A 272 -5.38 -34.73 12.98
N GLU A 273 -5.73 -33.81 13.91
CA GLU A 273 -6.88 -34.00 14.81
C GLU A 273 -8.23 -33.95 14.07
N LEU A 274 -8.38 -33.06 13.06
CA LEU A 274 -9.59 -33.00 12.26
C LEU A 274 -9.83 -34.28 11.47
N LEU A 275 -8.75 -34.83 10.85
CA LEU A 275 -8.82 -35.96 9.92
C LEU A 275 -8.57 -37.32 10.60
N ASP A 276 -8.29 -37.34 11.91
CA ASP A 276 -7.89 -38.53 12.67
C ASP A 276 -6.74 -39.31 11.99
N ARG A 277 -5.67 -38.58 11.61
CA ARG A 277 -4.50 -39.10 10.92
C ARG A 277 -3.22 -38.47 11.45
N ARG A 278 -2.07 -38.83 10.89
CA ARG A 278 -0.76 -38.19 11.14
C ARG A 278 -0.09 -37.81 9.85
N GLY A 279 0.77 -36.78 9.90
CA GLY A 279 1.63 -36.37 8.80
C GLY A 279 1.04 -35.25 7.93
N SER A 280 0.00 -34.56 8.38
CA SER A 280 -0.57 -33.42 7.67
C SER A 280 0.38 -32.24 7.50
N ALA A 281 1.38 -32.09 8.39
CA ALA A 281 2.41 -31.06 8.25
C ALA A 281 3.16 -31.17 6.91
N LEU A 282 3.55 -32.39 6.51
CA LEU A 282 4.24 -32.64 5.24
C LEU A 282 3.36 -32.29 4.02
N LEU A 283 2.05 -32.53 4.11
CA LEU A 283 1.12 -32.16 3.03
C LEU A 283 0.94 -30.65 2.94
N LEU A 284 0.90 -29.92 4.07
CA LEU A 284 0.86 -28.46 4.09
C LEU A 284 2.15 -27.85 3.50
N GLU A 285 3.31 -28.37 3.87
CA GLU A 285 4.60 -27.97 3.30
C GLU A 285 4.63 -28.21 1.79
N GLU A 286 4.14 -29.37 1.33
CA GLU A 286 4.06 -29.70 -0.10
C GLU A 286 3.10 -28.75 -0.86
N LEU A 287 1.95 -28.42 -0.27
CA LEU A 287 1.02 -27.45 -0.85
C LEU A 287 1.64 -26.04 -0.94
N ALA A 288 2.36 -25.62 0.10
CA ALA A 288 3.08 -24.35 0.10
C ALA A 288 4.22 -24.33 -0.91
N ARG A 289 5.03 -25.40 -0.96
CA ARG A 289 6.13 -25.59 -1.93
C ARG A 289 5.61 -25.50 -3.37
N ARG A 290 4.47 -26.09 -3.66
CA ARG A 290 3.81 -26.01 -4.98
C ARG A 290 3.09 -24.71 -5.26
N GLN A 291 3.11 -23.75 -4.35
CA GLN A 291 2.40 -22.46 -4.49
C GLN A 291 0.90 -22.65 -4.82
N LEU A 292 0.26 -23.64 -4.16
CA LEU A 292 -1.13 -24.03 -4.42
C LEU A 292 -2.12 -23.21 -3.59
N PHE A 293 -2.06 -21.88 -3.73
CA PHE A 293 -2.96 -20.99 -2.98
C PHE A 293 -2.94 -21.22 -1.46
N THR A 294 -1.83 -21.78 -0.95
CA THR A 294 -1.55 -21.98 0.46
C THR A 294 -0.53 -20.94 0.89
N VAL A 295 -0.93 -20.06 1.80
CA VAL A 295 -0.13 -18.94 2.29
C VAL A 295 0.42 -19.32 3.66
N VAL A 296 1.72 -19.17 3.84
CA VAL A 296 2.35 -19.27 5.15
C VAL A 296 1.95 -18.05 5.96
N VAL A 297 1.38 -18.26 7.14
CA VAL A 297 0.97 -17.18 8.06
C VAL A 297 2.08 -16.93 9.06
N ASP A 298 2.65 -18.01 9.60
CA ASP A 298 3.77 -17.98 10.54
C ASP A 298 4.66 -19.20 10.31
N GLU A 299 5.91 -18.97 9.91
CA GLU A 299 6.88 -20.04 9.68
C GLU A 299 7.31 -20.74 10.99
N SER A 300 7.39 -20.00 12.09
CA SER A 300 7.83 -20.54 13.39
C SER A 300 6.81 -21.49 14.00
N GLU A 301 5.53 -21.24 13.76
CA GLU A 301 4.42 -22.08 14.22
C GLU A 301 3.96 -23.11 13.17
N GLY A 302 4.55 -23.12 11.97
CA GLY A 302 4.08 -23.96 10.86
C GLY A 302 2.61 -23.72 10.53
N SER A 303 2.20 -22.46 10.52
CA SER A 303 0.81 -22.04 10.38
C SER A 303 0.53 -21.58 8.95
N TYR A 304 -0.54 -22.10 8.35
CA TYR A 304 -0.94 -21.85 6.97
C TYR A 304 -2.39 -21.39 6.88
N ARG A 305 -2.76 -20.80 5.75
CA ARG A 305 -4.15 -20.57 5.36
C ARG A 305 -4.32 -20.79 3.85
N TYR A 306 -5.49 -21.21 3.46
CA TYR A 306 -5.84 -21.21 2.04
C TYR A 306 -6.26 -19.81 1.59
N HIS A 307 -5.88 -19.45 0.35
CA HIS A 307 -6.39 -18.26 -0.31
C HIS A 307 -7.92 -18.30 -0.38
N GLU A 308 -8.59 -17.20 -0.08
CA GLU A 308 -10.06 -17.16 0.09
C GLU A 308 -10.82 -17.67 -1.15
N VAL A 309 -10.32 -17.37 -2.35
CA VAL A 309 -10.93 -17.83 -3.60
C VAL A 309 -10.89 -19.36 -3.72
N LEU A 310 -9.76 -20.00 -3.39
CA LEU A 310 -9.64 -21.46 -3.38
C LEU A 310 -10.51 -22.06 -2.28
N ARG A 311 -10.42 -21.54 -1.06
CA ARG A 311 -11.16 -22.03 0.09
C ARG A 311 -12.68 -22.03 -0.16
N SER A 312 -13.21 -20.94 -0.74
CA SER A 312 -14.63 -20.86 -1.11
C SER A 312 -15.04 -21.85 -2.19
N HIS A 313 -14.13 -22.24 -3.09
CA HIS A 313 -14.37 -23.27 -4.08
C HIS A 313 -14.38 -24.67 -3.46
N LEU A 314 -13.40 -24.97 -2.60
CA LEU A 314 -13.29 -26.24 -1.89
C LEU A 314 -14.48 -26.49 -0.95
N ASP A 315 -14.92 -25.45 -0.22
CA ASP A 315 -16.09 -25.50 0.67
C ASP A 315 -17.36 -25.90 -0.09
N ARG A 316 -17.53 -25.39 -1.30
CA ARG A 316 -18.63 -25.83 -2.17
C ARG A 316 -18.46 -27.27 -2.65
N MET A 317 -17.26 -27.67 -3.06
CA MET A 317 -16.99 -29.05 -3.43
C MET A 317 -17.31 -29.99 -2.26
N LEU A 318 -16.94 -29.61 -1.04
CA LEU A 318 -17.30 -30.35 0.16
C LEU A 318 -18.82 -30.52 0.28
N VAL A 319 -19.59 -29.43 0.13
CA VAL A 319 -21.07 -29.50 0.17
C VAL A 319 -21.64 -30.38 -0.95
N GLU A 320 -21.09 -30.28 -2.16
CA GLU A 320 -21.50 -31.10 -3.31
C GLU A 320 -21.21 -32.62 -3.09
N GLU A 321 -20.10 -32.94 -2.39
CA GLU A 321 -19.68 -34.32 -2.11
C GLU A 321 -20.43 -34.96 -0.94
N VAL A 322 -20.60 -34.23 0.19
CA VAL A 322 -21.12 -34.79 1.45
C VAL A 322 -22.50 -34.27 1.83
N GLY A 323 -23.02 -33.27 1.15
CA GLY A 323 -24.29 -32.60 1.48
C GLY A 323 -24.14 -31.53 2.59
N GLU A 324 -25.14 -30.62 2.66
CA GLU A 324 -25.11 -29.46 3.56
C GLU A 324 -25.05 -29.83 5.04
N ALA A 325 -25.76 -30.85 5.49
CA ALA A 325 -25.82 -31.25 6.89
C ALA A 325 -24.45 -31.75 7.39
N GLU A 326 -23.78 -32.60 6.61
CA GLU A 326 -22.47 -33.13 6.96
C GLU A 326 -21.41 -32.03 6.85
N ALA A 327 -21.48 -31.15 5.84
CA ALA A 327 -20.57 -30.00 5.74
C ALA A 327 -20.68 -29.08 6.95
N ARG A 328 -21.91 -28.78 7.44
CA ARG A 328 -22.11 -28.03 8.69
C ARG A 328 -21.51 -28.73 9.92
N SER A 329 -21.69 -30.05 10.02
CA SER A 329 -21.09 -30.86 11.09
C SER A 329 -19.56 -30.77 11.08
N ARG A 330 -18.93 -30.81 9.89
CA ARG A 330 -17.48 -30.65 9.74
C ARG A 330 -17.01 -29.23 10.12
N HIS A 331 -17.74 -28.19 9.73
CA HIS A 331 -17.46 -26.82 10.17
C HIS A 331 -17.56 -26.68 11.69
N GLN A 332 -18.58 -27.26 12.33
CA GLN A 332 -18.73 -27.24 13.78
C GLN A 332 -17.56 -27.94 14.48
N ARG A 333 -17.17 -29.13 13.99
CA ARG A 333 -16.02 -29.87 14.54
C ARG A 333 -14.71 -29.08 14.38
N ALA A 334 -14.46 -28.48 13.23
CA ALA A 334 -13.32 -27.63 12.99
C ALA A 334 -13.31 -26.38 13.91
N ALA A 335 -14.46 -25.74 14.09
CA ALA A 335 -14.61 -24.60 14.98
C ALA A 335 -14.29 -24.96 16.44
N SER A 336 -14.76 -26.14 16.91
CA SER A 336 -14.45 -26.64 18.26
C SER A 336 -12.94 -26.91 18.43
N LEU A 337 -12.25 -27.42 17.40
CA LEU A 337 -10.80 -27.60 17.41
C LEU A 337 -10.08 -26.24 17.51
N LEU A 338 -10.47 -25.26 16.71
CA LEU A 338 -9.91 -23.90 16.71
C LEU A 338 -10.14 -23.20 18.06
N GLU A 339 -11.33 -23.36 18.67
CA GLU A 339 -11.62 -22.81 20.00
C GLU A 339 -10.68 -23.40 21.07
N ARG A 340 -10.46 -24.72 21.06
CA ARG A 340 -9.53 -25.38 22.00
C ARG A 340 -8.07 -24.95 21.80
N SER A 341 -7.67 -24.67 20.56
CA SER A 341 -6.33 -24.15 20.25
C SER A 341 -6.15 -22.67 20.56
N GLY A 342 -7.21 -21.95 20.96
CA GLY A 342 -7.17 -20.52 21.24
C GLY A 342 -7.35 -19.62 20.02
N ALA A 343 -7.58 -20.17 18.83
CA ALA A 343 -7.85 -19.42 17.61
C ALA A 343 -9.32 -18.95 17.55
N LEU A 344 -9.69 -18.04 18.46
CA LEU A 344 -11.08 -17.68 18.73
C LEU A 344 -11.79 -16.95 17.58
N PRO A 345 -11.17 -15.99 16.85
CA PRO A 345 -11.80 -15.36 15.70
C PRO A 345 -12.13 -16.38 14.60
N GLU A 346 -11.22 -17.32 14.36
CA GLU A 346 -11.38 -18.38 13.38
C GLU A 346 -12.44 -19.40 13.81
N ALA A 347 -12.48 -19.76 15.10
CA ALA A 347 -13.52 -20.60 15.67
C ALA A 347 -14.90 -19.97 15.47
N LEU A 348 -15.03 -18.68 15.72
CA LEU A 348 -16.28 -17.95 15.51
C LEU A 348 -16.74 -18.01 14.06
N VAL A 349 -15.85 -17.84 13.09
CA VAL A 349 -16.15 -17.99 11.67
C VAL A 349 -16.64 -19.40 11.34
N GLY A 350 -16.01 -20.43 11.91
CA GLY A 350 -16.40 -21.82 11.75
C GLY A 350 -17.80 -22.10 12.30
N TYR A 351 -18.12 -21.65 13.51
CA TYR A 351 -19.47 -21.77 14.10
C TYR A 351 -20.53 -21.01 13.28
N CYS A 352 -20.21 -19.82 12.75
CA CYS A 352 -21.12 -19.09 11.85
C CYS A 352 -21.42 -19.88 10.58
N ARG A 353 -20.43 -20.56 9.99
CA ARG A 353 -20.62 -21.41 8.81
C ARG A 353 -21.41 -22.69 9.11
N ALA A 354 -21.25 -23.20 10.32
CA ALA A 354 -22.06 -24.32 10.82
C ALA A 354 -23.49 -23.90 11.16
N GLU A 355 -23.80 -22.59 11.16
CA GLU A 355 -25.05 -22.01 11.67
C GLU A 355 -25.34 -22.40 13.13
N ASP A 356 -24.27 -22.67 13.91
CA ASP A 356 -24.36 -23.02 15.33
C ASP A 356 -24.39 -21.75 16.20
N TRP A 357 -25.53 -21.08 16.19
CA TRP A 357 -25.73 -19.84 16.95
C TRP A 357 -25.62 -20.00 18.46
N PRO A 358 -26.02 -21.14 19.07
CA PRO A 358 -25.75 -21.41 20.49
C PRO A 358 -24.25 -21.44 20.82
N ALA A 359 -23.42 -22.08 19.99
CA ALA A 359 -21.97 -22.10 20.19
C ALA A 359 -21.35 -20.70 20.00
N VAL A 360 -21.81 -19.93 19.00
CA VAL A 360 -21.42 -18.53 18.81
C VAL A 360 -21.73 -17.72 20.07
N ALA A 361 -22.94 -17.82 20.61
CA ALA A 361 -23.33 -17.08 21.82
C ALA A 361 -22.49 -17.49 23.04
N SER A 362 -22.22 -18.80 23.18
CA SER A 362 -21.38 -19.34 24.27
C SER A 362 -19.93 -18.84 24.18
N LEU A 363 -19.34 -18.91 22.98
CA LEU A 363 -17.98 -18.43 22.73
C LEU A 363 -17.83 -16.95 23.07
N VAL A 364 -18.74 -16.11 22.57
CA VAL A 364 -18.76 -14.67 22.80
C VAL A 364 -19.04 -14.36 24.27
N GLY A 365 -19.93 -15.11 24.93
CA GLY A 365 -20.22 -14.95 26.36
C GLY A 365 -19.02 -15.25 27.26
N ASN A 366 -18.26 -16.31 26.96
CA ASN A 366 -17.16 -16.79 27.80
C ASN A 366 -15.79 -16.14 27.47
N ARG A 367 -15.56 -15.76 26.22
CA ARG A 367 -14.28 -15.29 25.69
C ARG A 367 -14.42 -13.98 24.91
N GLY A 368 -15.48 -13.21 25.17
CA GLY A 368 -15.85 -12.05 24.36
C GLY A 368 -14.78 -10.96 24.29
N GLU A 369 -14.00 -10.76 25.36
CA GLU A 369 -12.87 -9.82 25.34
C GLU A 369 -11.84 -10.21 24.29
N GLN A 370 -11.40 -11.46 24.30
CA GLN A 370 -10.43 -12.00 23.35
C GLN A 370 -10.97 -12.01 21.90
N VAL A 371 -12.28 -12.26 21.74
CA VAL A 371 -12.96 -12.18 20.44
C VAL A 371 -13.01 -10.73 19.94
N ALA A 372 -13.30 -9.77 20.81
CA ALA A 372 -13.41 -8.36 20.45
C ALA A 372 -12.04 -7.71 20.16
N ASP A 373 -10.96 -8.23 20.75
CA ASP A 373 -9.58 -7.76 20.53
C ASP A 373 -8.90 -8.47 19.37
N GLY A 374 -9.42 -9.63 18.96
CA GLY A 374 -8.81 -10.45 17.91
C GLY A 374 -8.88 -9.83 16.51
N PRO A 375 -7.77 -9.84 15.75
CA PRO A 375 -7.81 -9.45 14.34
C PRO A 375 -8.65 -10.47 13.54
N GLY A 376 -9.35 -9.99 12.49
CA GLY A 376 -10.05 -10.88 11.56
C GLY A 376 -11.49 -11.23 11.89
N LEU A 377 -12.09 -10.66 12.93
CA LEU A 377 -13.50 -10.85 13.25
C LEU A 377 -14.41 -10.39 12.08
N ARG A 378 -15.19 -11.33 11.53
CA ARG A 378 -16.11 -11.09 10.40
C ARG A 378 -17.53 -10.85 10.89
N LEU A 379 -17.82 -9.63 11.33
CA LEU A 379 -19.15 -9.25 11.83
C LEU A 379 -20.27 -9.40 10.78
N GLU A 380 -19.91 -9.33 9.50
CA GLU A 380 -20.84 -9.53 8.37
C GLU A 380 -21.41 -10.95 8.26
N LEU A 381 -20.79 -11.92 8.91
CA LEU A 381 -21.29 -13.29 8.98
C LEU A 381 -22.30 -13.51 10.10
N LEU A 382 -22.39 -12.56 11.04
CA LEU A 382 -23.25 -12.64 12.21
C LEU A 382 -24.63 -12.02 11.93
N PRO A 383 -25.70 -12.58 12.48
CA PRO A 383 -27.00 -11.93 12.45
C PRO A 383 -26.93 -10.55 13.09
N PRO A 384 -27.49 -9.48 12.47
CA PRO A 384 -27.44 -8.13 13.02
C PRO A 384 -28.00 -7.99 14.44
N ALA A 385 -28.99 -8.82 14.78
CA ALA A 385 -29.55 -8.89 16.13
C ALA A 385 -28.51 -9.33 17.15
N LEU A 386 -27.73 -10.38 16.86
CA LEU A 386 -26.69 -10.90 17.75
C LEU A 386 -25.58 -9.87 17.98
N VAL A 387 -25.16 -9.16 16.91
CA VAL A 387 -24.15 -8.09 17.01
C VAL A 387 -24.65 -6.94 17.86
N ARG A 388 -25.94 -6.61 17.77
CA ARG A 388 -26.56 -5.52 18.53
C ARG A 388 -26.77 -5.88 20.00
N ASP A 389 -27.17 -7.13 20.27
CA ASP A 389 -27.59 -7.57 21.61
C ASP A 389 -26.41 -8.08 22.48
N SER A 390 -25.27 -8.42 21.88
CA SER A 390 -24.06 -8.83 22.59
C SER A 390 -23.14 -7.63 22.86
N PRO A 391 -22.81 -7.33 24.14
CA PRO A 391 -21.92 -6.22 24.49
C PRO A 391 -20.53 -6.33 23.84
N TRP A 392 -19.96 -7.53 23.79
CA TRP A 392 -18.66 -7.78 23.19
C TRP A 392 -18.65 -7.57 21.67
N LEU A 393 -19.70 -8.04 20.99
CA LEU A 393 -19.82 -7.82 19.54
C LEU A 393 -20.14 -6.36 19.23
N ALA A 394 -20.86 -5.66 20.09
CA ALA A 394 -21.06 -4.21 19.97
C ALA A 394 -19.73 -3.45 20.14
N LEU A 395 -18.87 -3.86 21.06
CA LEU A 395 -17.52 -3.31 21.22
C LEU A 395 -16.66 -3.59 19.98
N ALA A 396 -16.66 -4.82 19.47
CA ALA A 396 -15.95 -5.16 18.23
C ALA A 396 -16.44 -4.35 17.03
N ALA A 397 -17.78 -4.16 16.92
CA ALA A 397 -18.38 -3.32 15.88
C ALA A 397 -17.96 -1.84 16.00
N ALA A 398 -17.85 -1.34 17.23
CA ALA A 398 -17.38 0.02 17.50
C ALA A 398 -15.92 0.22 17.07
N ARG A 399 -15.04 -0.70 17.42
CA ARG A 399 -13.62 -0.68 17.05
C ARG A 399 -13.44 -0.77 15.52
N ARG A 400 -14.20 -1.64 14.88
CA ARG A 400 -14.22 -1.76 13.43
C ARG A 400 -14.71 -0.48 12.74
N ALA A 401 -15.84 0.08 13.19
CA ALA A 401 -16.36 1.33 12.66
C ALA A 401 -15.36 2.49 12.81
N ARG A 402 -14.63 2.53 13.93
CA ARG A 402 -13.52 3.47 14.15
C ARG A 402 -12.40 3.28 13.13
N ALA A 403 -11.95 2.04 12.93
CA ALA A 403 -10.89 1.71 11.95
C ALA A 403 -11.30 2.03 10.50
N GLU A 404 -12.60 1.97 10.19
CA GLU A 404 -13.18 2.33 8.90
C GLU A 404 -13.41 3.84 8.73
N GLY A 405 -13.26 4.65 9.79
CA GLY A 405 -13.55 6.09 9.79
C GLY A 405 -15.04 6.42 9.88
N ARG A 406 -15.90 5.46 10.21
CA ARG A 406 -17.33 5.67 10.47
C ARG A 406 -17.55 6.08 11.93
N TRP A 407 -17.05 7.25 12.28
CA TRP A 407 -16.82 7.67 13.65
C TRP A 407 -18.11 7.87 14.45
N ALA A 408 -19.17 8.41 13.83
CA ALA A 408 -20.49 8.54 14.48
C ALA A 408 -21.06 7.15 14.85
N ALA A 409 -21.02 6.20 13.93
CA ALA A 409 -21.48 4.83 14.18
C ALA A 409 -20.63 4.10 15.23
N ALA A 410 -19.32 4.42 15.29
CA ALA A 410 -18.44 3.92 16.33
C ALA A 410 -18.84 4.43 17.72
N LEU A 411 -19.10 5.75 17.86
CA LEU A 411 -19.54 6.35 19.12
C LEU A 411 -20.86 5.74 19.62
N GLU A 412 -21.83 5.52 18.73
CA GLU A 412 -23.09 4.87 19.07
C GLU A 412 -22.90 3.42 19.55
N SER A 413 -22.02 2.67 18.88
CA SER A 413 -21.72 1.29 19.25
C SER A 413 -20.96 1.19 20.56
N TYR A 414 -20.00 2.09 20.81
CA TYR A 414 -19.35 2.22 22.12
C TYR A 414 -20.33 2.55 23.24
N ALA A 415 -21.24 3.49 23.02
CA ALA A 415 -22.25 3.88 24.01
C ALA A 415 -23.17 2.71 24.36
N ARG A 416 -23.57 1.89 23.37
CA ARG A 416 -24.36 0.68 23.61
C ARG A 416 -23.58 -0.36 24.42
N ALA A 417 -22.34 -0.63 24.02
CA ALA A 417 -21.48 -1.57 24.75
C ALA A 417 -21.23 -1.10 26.19
N GLU A 418 -20.91 0.19 26.41
CA GLU A 418 -20.73 0.79 27.72
C GLU A 418 -21.97 0.61 28.61
N ALA A 419 -23.16 0.93 28.08
CA ALA A 419 -24.41 0.77 28.80
C ALA A 419 -24.70 -0.69 29.20
N ALA A 420 -24.40 -1.63 28.29
CA ALA A 420 -24.64 -3.05 28.53
C ALA A 420 -23.62 -3.67 29.52
N PHE A 421 -22.36 -3.23 29.49
CA PHE A 421 -21.34 -3.68 30.45
C PHE A 421 -21.47 -3.00 31.83
N GLY A 422 -22.12 -1.83 31.90
CA GLY A 422 -22.29 -1.09 33.15
C GLY A 422 -20.97 -0.70 33.83
N ALA A 423 -20.88 -0.86 35.15
CA ALA A 423 -19.70 -0.49 35.95
C ALA A 423 -18.55 -1.50 35.91
N SER A 424 -18.54 -2.44 34.96
CA SER A 424 -17.47 -3.43 34.82
C SER A 424 -16.18 -2.82 34.21
N THR A 425 -15.08 -3.58 34.29
CA THR A 425 -13.81 -3.18 33.62
C THR A 425 -13.98 -2.96 32.13
N ALA A 426 -14.73 -3.85 31.45
CA ALA A 426 -15.06 -3.71 30.04
C ALA A 426 -15.87 -2.47 29.72
N GLY A 427 -16.86 -2.11 30.59
CA GLY A 427 -17.58 -0.86 30.50
C GLY A 427 -16.68 0.37 30.65
N GLY A 428 -15.71 0.31 31.57
CA GLY A 428 -14.67 1.31 31.70
C GLY A 428 -13.79 1.45 30.46
N THR A 429 -13.45 0.35 29.79
CA THR A 429 -12.71 0.36 28.52
C THR A 429 -13.54 1.00 27.40
N CYS A 430 -14.80 0.58 27.24
CA CYS A 430 -15.71 1.20 26.25
C CYS A 430 -15.83 2.70 26.45
N ARG A 431 -15.96 3.14 27.71
CA ARG A 431 -16.03 4.57 28.05
C ARG A 431 -14.75 5.31 27.67
N ARG A 432 -13.57 4.77 28.00
CA ARG A 432 -12.28 5.39 27.65
C ARG A 432 -12.13 5.52 26.12
N GLU A 433 -12.37 4.45 25.36
CA GLU A 433 -12.25 4.44 23.91
C GLU A 433 -13.28 5.40 23.27
N ARG A 434 -14.49 5.45 23.78
CA ARG A 434 -15.53 6.40 23.33
C ARG A 434 -15.13 7.85 23.56
N LEU A 435 -14.64 8.18 24.77
CA LEU A 435 -14.21 9.54 25.11
C LEU A 435 -13.00 9.97 24.29
N ALA A 436 -12.04 9.06 24.08
CA ALA A 436 -10.89 9.29 23.24
C ALA A 436 -11.32 9.62 21.79
N LEU A 437 -12.27 8.85 21.23
CA LEU A 437 -12.80 9.13 19.89
C LEU A 437 -13.61 10.44 19.84
N ALA A 438 -14.44 10.69 20.86
CA ALA A 438 -15.23 11.93 20.96
C ALA A 438 -14.35 13.19 20.97
N ALA A 439 -13.19 13.14 21.60
CA ALA A 439 -12.23 14.23 21.62
C ALA A 439 -11.71 14.65 20.24
N TRP A 440 -11.75 13.76 19.25
CA TRP A 440 -11.41 14.09 17.86
C TRP A 440 -12.53 14.78 17.10
N LEU A 441 -13.77 14.63 17.54
CA LEU A 441 -14.96 15.19 16.88
C LEU A 441 -15.48 16.47 17.56
N ASP A 442 -15.29 16.57 18.87
CA ASP A 442 -15.74 17.71 19.68
C ASP A 442 -14.51 18.50 20.17
N PRO A 443 -14.33 19.76 19.72
CA PRO A 443 -13.21 20.60 20.16
C PRO A 443 -13.26 21.00 21.64
N VAL A 444 -14.40 20.85 22.31
CA VAL A 444 -14.60 21.18 23.74
C VAL A 444 -14.34 19.96 24.63
N ALA A 445 -14.32 18.74 24.06
CA ALA A 445 -14.04 17.53 24.80
C ALA A 445 -12.63 17.53 25.39
N ILE A 446 -12.49 17.00 26.61
CA ILE A 446 -11.19 16.88 27.27
C ILE A 446 -10.39 15.79 26.54
N PRO A 447 -9.19 16.13 25.99
CA PRO A 447 -8.34 15.13 25.34
C PRO A 447 -7.88 14.08 26.36
N PRO A 448 -7.69 12.80 25.92
CA PRO A 448 -7.11 11.78 26.78
C PRO A 448 -5.69 12.15 27.22
N ALA A 449 -5.21 11.54 28.32
CA ALA A 449 -3.88 11.80 28.88
C ALA A 449 -2.79 10.91 28.26
N ASP A 450 -2.98 10.47 27.02
CA ASP A 450 -2.05 9.63 26.25
C ASP A 450 -1.49 10.40 25.03
N TRP A 451 -0.75 9.68 24.17
CA TRP A 451 -0.15 10.24 22.96
C TRP A 451 -1.19 10.86 22.00
N THR A 452 -2.42 10.33 21.96
CA THR A 452 -3.48 10.87 21.11
C THR A 452 -3.95 12.23 21.59
N GLY A 453 -4.00 12.44 22.89
CA GLY A 453 -4.32 13.74 23.49
C GLY A 453 -3.23 14.77 23.27
N VAL A 454 -1.95 14.36 23.30
CA VAL A 454 -0.81 15.25 22.99
C VAL A 454 -0.86 15.66 21.52
N LEU A 455 -1.08 14.72 20.60
CA LEU A 455 -1.24 15.00 19.17
C LEU A 455 -2.43 15.97 18.93
N ARG A 456 -3.56 15.70 19.57
CA ARG A 456 -4.75 16.55 19.46
C ARG A 456 -4.52 17.96 19.97
N ALA A 457 -3.86 18.11 21.13
CA ALA A 457 -3.52 19.41 21.69
C ALA A 457 -2.59 20.22 20.77
N GLY A 458 -1.60 19.54 20.16
CA GLY A 458 -0.71 20.15 19.17
C GLY A 458 -1.41 20.65 17.92
N LEU A 459 -2.41 19.91 17.43
CA LEU A 459 -3.22 20.32 16.27
C LEU A 459 -4.16 21.51 16.58
N ILE A 460 -4.55 21.67 17.85
CA ILE A 460 -5.43 22.79 18.27
C ILE A 460 -4.66 24.10 18.29
N ARG A 461 -3.54 24.22 19.04
CA ARG A 461 -2.90 25.53 19.30
C ARG A 461 -1.39 25.54 19.43
N GLU A 462 -0.78 24.48 19.96
CA GLU A 462 0.62 24.54 20.42
C GLU A 462 1.48 23.36 19.90
N PRO A 463 1.72 23.27 18.58
CA PRO A 463 2.45 22.13 18.02
C PRO A 463 3.87 21.99 18.60
N VAL A 464 4.59 23.10 18.84
CA VAL A 464 5.94 23.08 19.36
C VAL A 464 5.98 22.65 20.84
N ALA A 465 5.03 23.06 21.65
CA ALA A 465 4.93 22.64 23.04
C ALA A 465 4.57 21.16 23.15
N ALA A 466 3.65 20.68 22.31
CA ALA A 466 3.23 19.29 22.28
C ALA A 466 4.40 18.32 21.93
N THR A 467 5.33 18.71 21.06
CA THR A 467 6.50 17.88 20.72
C THR A 467 7.52 17.72 21.88
N ARG A 468 7.40 18.50 22.93
CA ARG A 468 8.27 18.46 24.12
C ARG A 468 7.56 17.88 25.33
N ASP A 469 6.39 17.32 25.18
CA ASP A 469 5.59 16.81 26.30
C ASP A 469 6.23 15.55 26.87
N SER A 470 6.57 15.63 28.18
CA SER A 470 7.21 14.52 28.92
C SER A 470 6.27 13.35 29.22
N ARG A 471 4.99 13.45 28.85
CA ARG A 471 4.00 12.37 28.99
C ARG A 471 4.06 11.36 27.84
N LEU A 472 4.83 11.67 26.79
CA LEU A 472 5.01 10.76 25.67
C LEU A 472 6.00 9.67 26.03
N ASP A 473 5.59 8.41 25.86
CA ASP A 473 6.48 7.28 25.87
C ASP A 473 7.49 7.39 24.70
N PRO A 474 8.73 6.91 24.88
CA PRO A 474 9.77 7.01 23.86
C PRO A 474 9.34 6.48 22.49
N GLU A 475 8.57 5.39 22.47
CA GLU A 475 8.05 4.74 21.26
C GLU A 475 7.05 5.62 20.48
N HIS A 476 6.22 6.42 21.16
CA HIS A 476 5.24 7.30 20.55
C HIS A 476 5.82 8.68 20.17
N HIS A 477 6.97 9.05 20.74
CA HIS A 477 7.53 10.41 20.59
C HIS A 477 7.80 10.78 19.13
N GLN A 478 8.45 9.90 18.36
CA GLN A 478 8.79 10.19 16.95
C GLN A 478 7.54 10.25 16.06
N LEU A 479 6.55 9.40 16.33
CA LEU A 479 5.27 9.42 15.60
C LEU A 479 4.54 10.76 15.82
N VAL A 480 4.31 11.15 17.08
CA VAL A 480 3.58 12.39 17.43
C VAL A 480 4.33 13.60 16.91
N ARG A 481 5.66 13.65 17.13
CA ARG A 481 6.53 14.72 16.63
C ARG A 481 6.43 14.82 15.10
N GLY A 482 6.57 13.71 14.41
CA GLY A 482 6.53 13.68 12.94
C GLY A 482 5.18 14.12 12.37
N LEU A 483 4.06 13.70 12.95
CA LEU A 483 2.72 14.12 12.50
C LEU A 483 2.47 15.61 12.75
N LEU A 484 2.93 16.17 13.88
CA LEU A 484 2.83 17.61 14.15
C LEU A 484 3.72 18.43 13.23
N LEU A 485 4.93 17.99 12.97
CA LEU A 485 5.85 18.63 12.01
C LEU A 485 5.25 18.64 10.60
N LEU A 486 4.60 17.53 10.20
CA LEU A 486 3.91 17.46 8.92
C LEU A 486 2.75 18.47 8.85
N ALA A 487 1.94 18.56 9.90
CA ALA A 487 0.81 19.49 9.98
C ALA A 487 1.26 20.96 9.96
N THR A 488 2.43 21.29 10.51
CA THR A 488 2.99 22.64 10.52
C THR A 488 3.75 23.00 9.24
N GLY A 489 4.10 22.01 8.42
CA GLY A 489 4.84 22.18 7.17
C GLY A 489 6.36 22.03 7.29
N GLU A 490 6.87 21.48 8.39
CA GLU A 490 8.29 21.13 8.57
C GLU A 490 8.59 19.77 7.91
N VAL A 491 8.47 19.72 6.60
CA VAL A 491 8.38 18.49 5.80
C VAL A 491 9.65 17.64 5.90
N ALA A 492 10.82 18.25 5.86
CA ALA A 492 12.10 17.54 5.93
C ALA A 492 12.33 16.86 7.29
N GLU A 493 11.95 17.51 8.39
CA GLU A 493 12.02 16.93 9.72
C GLU A 493 10.91 15.91 9.96
N ALA A 494 9.69 16.19 9.50
CA ALA A 494 8.57 15.28 9.56
C ALA A 494 8.89 13.93 8.92
N ARG A 495 9.46 13.97 7.70
CA ARG A 495 9.86 12.76 6.97
C ARG A 495 10.86 11.93 7.77
N ARG A 496 11.89 12.55 8.35
CA ARG A 496 12.89 11.83 9.17
C ARG A 496 12.24 11.18 10.39
N ALA A 497 11.48 11.93 11.17
CA ALA A 497 10.83 11.44 12.38
C ALA A 497 9.84 10.29 12.09
N LEU A 498 9.05 10.41 11.01
CA LEU A 498 8.08 9.40 10.63
C LEU A 498 8.74 8.14 10.03
N THR A 499 9.84 8.30 9.30
CA THR A 499 10.61 7.14 8.82
C THR A 499 11.23 6.39 9.98
N GLU A 500 11.83 7.08 10.96
CA GLU A 500 12.33 6.47 12.18
C GLU A 500 11.21 5.75 12.94
N ALA A 501 10.05 6.40 13.14
CA ALA A 501 8.91 5.80 13.82
C ALA A 501 8.42 4.51 13.11
N SER A 502 8.38 4.50 11.77
CA SER A 502 7.92 3.34 11.01
C SER A 502 8.83 2.10 11.11
N GLN A 503 10.07 2.28 11.60
CA GLN A 503 11.07 1.23 11.76
C GLN A 503 11.23 0.73 13.19
N LEU A 504 10.52 1.33 14.17
CA LEU A 504 10.57 0.91 15.57
C LEU A 504 9.80 -0.41 15.75
N GLU A 505 10.50 -1.46 16.19
CA GLU A 505 9.91 -2.77 16.49
C GLU A 505 8.94 -2.74 17.70
N GLU A 506 9.15 -1.80 18.62
CA GLU A 506 8.35 -1.61 19.83
C GLU A 506 7.02 -0.89 19.54
N LEU A 507 6.91 -0.19 18.41
CA LEU A 507 5.69 0.53 18.04
C LEU A 507 4.63 -0.44 17.51
N GLU A 508 3.40 -0.28 17.98
CA GLU A 508 2.27 -1.10 17.51
C GLU A 508 2.19 -1.06 15.96
N PRO A 509 2.00 -2.20 15.27
CA PRO A 509 2.00 -2.26 13.79
C PRO A 509 1.04 -1.28 13.11
N SER A 510 -0.09 -0.98 13.75
CA SER A 510 -1.07 0.01 13.29
C SER A 510 -0.50 1.44 13.28
N LEU A 511 0.30 1.79 14.28
CA LEU A 511 0.96 3.09 14.40
C LEU A 511 2.18 3.18 13.48
N GLY A 512 2.90 2.06 13.29
CA GLY A 512 3.96 1.94 12.30
C GLY A 512 3.44 2.20 10.87
N ALA A 513 2.26 1.65 10.53
CA ALA A 513 1.60 1.94 9.25
C ALA A 513 1.22 3.42 9.11
N ALA A 514 0.74 4.06 10.20
CA ALA A 514 0.42 5.49 10.19
C ALA A 514 1.68 6.35 9.98
N ALA A 515 2.80 5.98 10.60
CA ALA A 515 4.09 6.62 10.40
C ALA A 515 4.57 6.48 8.94
N ALA A 516 4.43 5.30 8.34
CA ALA A 516 4.80 5.05 6.94
C ALA A 516 3.98 5.90 5.96
N VAL A 517 2.66 5.98 6.13
CA VAL A 517 1.79 6.84 5.31
C VAL A 517 2.18 8.32 5.48
N GLY A 518 2.39 8.77 6.71
CA GLY A 518 2.81 10.14 6.99
C GLY A 518 4.18 10.49 6.37
N ALA A 519 5.16 9.58 6.42
CA ALA A 519 6.48 9.74 5.80
C ALA A 519 6.37 9.86 4.27
N ALA A 520 5.52 9.03 3.65
CA ALA A 520 5.27 9.08 2.22
C ALA A 520 4.59 10.40 1.79
N VAL A 521 3.61 10.88 2.57
CA VAL A 521 2.99 12.20 2.33
C VAL A 521 4.01 13.33 2.45
N ALA A 522 4.91 13.27 3.44
CA ALA A 522 6.00 14.23 3.55
C ALA A 522 6.93 14.21 2.34
N SER A 523 7.26 13.01 1.82
CA SER A 523 8.05 12.85 0.58
C SER A 523 7.35 13.44 -0.65
N LEU A 524 6.02 13.30 -0.77
CA LEU A 524 5.22 13.93 -1.82
C LEU A 524 5.29 15.46 -1.74
N LEU A 525 5.10 16.03 -0.56
CA LEU A 525 5.16 17.47 -0.33
C LEU A 525 6.56 18.05 -0.56
N ALA A 526 7.61 17.26 -0.37
CA ALA A 526 8.98 17.59 -0.73
C ALA A 526 9.25 17.46 -2.23
N GLY A 527 8.40 16.73 -2.97
CA GLY A 527 8.58 16.40 -4.38
C GLY A 527 9.74 15.45 -4.64
N ASP A 528 9.93 14.48 -3.76
CA ASP A 528 10.98 13.48 -3.88
C ASP A 528 10.69 12.47 -5.00
N LEU A 529 11.73 12.06 -5.72
CA LEU A 529 11.61 11.01 -6.73
C LEU A 529 11.22 9.68 -6.07
N GLY A 530 10.15 9.06 -6.57
CA GLY A 530 9.66 7.78 -6.04
C GLY A 530 8.70 7.88 -4.85
N ALA A 531 8.33 9.09 -4.40
CA ALA A 531 7.39 9.30 -3.30
C ALA A 531 6.01 8.67 -3.56
N GLU A 532 5.53 8.70 -4.80
CA GLU A 532 4.27 8.04 -5.19
C GLU A 532 4.32 6.53 -4.94
N ARG A 533 5.45 5.90 -5.23
CA ARG A 533 5.67 4.48 -4.96
C ARG A 533 5.71 4.19 -3.46
N GLN A 534 6.43 5.02 -2.72
CA GLN A 534 6.48 4.92 -1.25
C GLN A 534 5.08 5.01 -0.63
N LEU A 535 4.24 5.94 -1.13
CA LEU A 535 2.86 6.07 -0.68
C LEU A 535 2.03 4.84 -1.03
N ALA A 536 2.17 4.30 -2.23
CA ALA A 536 1.44 3.11 -2.65
C ALA A 536 1.78 1.89 -1.77
N ASP A 537 3.06 1.71 -1.43
CA ASP A 537 3.52 0.64 -0.53
C ASP A 537 2.99 0.86 0.90
N ALA A 538 2.98 2.10 1.40
CA ALA A 538 2.43 2.43 2.71
C ALA A 538 0.90 2.22 2.80
N VAL A 539 0.17 2.56 1.74
CA VAL A 539 -1.28 2.29 1.63
C VAL A 539 -1.57 0.79 1.67
N ASP A 540 -0.78 0.00 0.94
CA ASP A 540 -0.93 -1.45 0.94
C ASP A 540 -0.63 -2.08 2.32
N ILE A 541 0.36 -1.57 3.05
CA ILE A 541 0.62 -1.96 4.43
C ILE A 541 -0.59 -1.64 5.30
N ALA A 542 -1.17 -0.44 5.20
CA ALA A 542 -2.34 -0.04 5.97
C ALA A 542 -3.56 -0.93 5.67
N GLU A 543 -3.79 -1.31 4.41
CA GLU A 543 -4.87 -2.22 4.03
C GLU A 543 -4.67 -3.63 4.62
N ARG A 544 -3.46 -4.18 4.53
CA ARG A 544 -3.13 -5.50 5.09
C ARG A 544 -3.25 -5.52 6.62
N SER A 545 -2.92 -4.41 7.26
CA SER A 545 -3.05 -4.24 8.71
C SER A 545 -4.50 -3.96 9.17
N GLY A 546 -5.49 -3.98 8.27
CA GLY A 546 -6.90 -3.76 8.61
C GLY A 546 -7.24 -2.31 8.99
N LEU A 547 -6.54 -1.34 8.42
CA LEU A 547 -6.67 0.10 8.67
C LEU A 547 -7.25 0.84 7.44
N PRO A 548 -8.48 0.55 7.02
CA PRO A 548 -9.04 1.07 5.77
C PRO A 548 -9.20 2.60 5.76
N TRP A 549 -9.37 3.24 6.92
CA TRP A 549 -9.39 4.70 7.02
C TRP A 549 -8.02 5.30 6.66
N LEU A 550 -6.96 4.76 7.24
CA LEU A 550 -5.60 5.22 6.96
C LEU A 550 -5.21 5.01 5.50
N ALA A 551 -5.57 3.86 4.92
CA ALA A 551 -5.38 3.59 3.49
C ALA A 551 -6.13 4.60 2.62
N ARG A 552 -7.36 4.98 2.99
CA ARG A 552 -8.14 6.03 2.31
C ARG A 552 -7.45 7.39 2.39
N VAL A 553 -6.95 7.78 3.56
CA VAL A 553 -6.18 9.03 3.74
C VAL A 553 -4.94 9.04 2.85
N GLY A 554 -4.20 7.93 2.77
CA GLY A 554 -3.07 7.80 1.85
C GLY A 554 -3.48 7.99 0.39
N ARG A 555 -4.58 7.37 -0.06
CA ARG A 555 -5.09 7.56 -1.43
C ARG A 555 -5.51 9.00 -1.72
N VAL A 556 -6.13 9.66 -0.75
CA VAL A 556 -6.47 11.10 -0.85
C VAL A 556 -5.24 11.97 -1.10
N ALA A 557 -4.08 11.62 -0.51
CA ALA A 557 -2.84 12.37 -0.68
C ALA A 557 -2.11 12.11 -2.02
N ALA A 558 -2.44 11.02 -2.72
CA ALA A 558 -1.73 10.62 -3.96
C ALA A 558 -1.66 11.71 -5.05
N PRO A 559 -2.68 12.55 -5.28
CA PRO A 559 -2.63 13.62 -6.29
C PRO A 559 -1.51 14.64 -6.06
N ILE A 560 -1.00 14.80 -4.83
CA ILE A 560 0.12 15.72 -4.53
C ILE A 560 1.35 15.39 -5.38
N GLY A 561 1.66 14.11 -5.61
CA GLY A 561 2.79 13.68 -6.45
C GLY A 561 2.59 14.03 -7.93
N GLY A 562 1.40 13.80 -8.46
CA GLY A 562 1.06 14.08 -9.85
C GLY A 562 1.07 15.56 -10.23
N ALA A 563 0.90 16.47 -9.27
CA ALA A 563 0.96 17.91 -9.49
C ALA A 563 2.35 18.42 -9.91
N HIS A 564 3.39 17.60 -9.77
CA HIS A 564 4.77 17.95 -10.15
C HIS A 564 5.23 17.36 -11.50
N VAL A 565 4.38 16.56 -12.16
CA VAL A 565 4.64 15.92 -13.46
C VAL A 565 3.56 16.37 -14.46
N GLU A 566 3.93 16.76 -15.68
CA GLU A 566 2.97 17.09 -16.74
C GLU A 566 2.12 15.85 -17.06
N ARG A 567 0.90 15.79 -16.53
CA ARG A 567 -0.10 14.79 -16.88
C ARG A 567 -1.06 15.32 -17.92
N SER A 568 -1.41 14.47 -18.88
CA SER A 568 -2.50 14.74 -19.81
C SER A 568 -3.83 14.82 -19.04
N ALA A 569 -4.67 15.79 -19.36
CA ALA A 569 -5.97 16.04 -18.72
C ALA A 569 -6.96 14.86 -18.70
N SER A 570 -6.57 13.73 -19.31
CA SER A 570 -7.33 12.46 -19.35
C SER A 570 -7.18 11.60 -18.08
N ASP A 571 -6.22 11.92 -17.19
CA ASP A 571 -5.80 11.02 -16.10
C ASP A 571 -6.26 11.48 -14.70
N ALA A 572 -7.03 12.56 -14.59
CA ALA A 572 -7.56 13.04 -13.33
C ALA A 572 -8.65 12.08 -12.81
N ILE A 573 -8.33 11.38 -11.72
CA ILE A 573 -9.32 10.66 -10.92
C ILE A 573 -10.06 11.70 -10.10
N GLU A 574 -11.39 11.81 -10.28
CA GLU A 574 -12.19 12.50 -9.26
C GLU A 574 -12.21 11.61 -8.00
N PRO A 575 -11.56 12.02 -6.90
CA PRO A 575 -11.64 11.27 -5.66
C PRO A 575 -13.09 11.23 -5.20
N GLU A 576 -13.57 10.05 -4.80
CA GLU A 576 -14.90 9.92 -4.20
C GLU A 576 -15.04 10.92 -3.04
N ALA A 577 -16.05 11.77 -3.10
CA ALA A 577 -16.26 12.81 -2.08
C ALA A 577 -16.51 12.17 -0.71
N ILE A 578 -15.60 12.42 0.23
CA ILE A 578 -15.75 11.93 1.60
C ILE A 578 -16.79 12.77 2.31
N SER A 579 -17.86 12.12 2.78
CA SER A 579 -18.93 12.80 3.52
C SER A 579 -18.43 13.32 4.87
N ALA A 580 -18.51 14.62 5.09
CA ALA A 580 -18.10 15.26 6.33
C ALA A 580 -18.97 14.86 7.56
N ASP A 581 -20.16 14.28 7.33
CA ASP A 581 -21.01 13.77 8.39
C ASP A 581 -20.59 12.37 8.86
N ILE A 582 -19.93 11.60 7.97
CA ILE A 582 -19.44 10.25 8.27
C ILE A 582 -17.99 10.31 8.76
N ASP A 583 -17.13 10.99 7.98
CA ASP A 583 -15.70 11.09 8.21
C ASP A 583 -15.24 12.55 8.07
N PRO A 584 -15.40 13.37 9.10
CA PRO A 584 -15.07 14.80 9.02
C PRO A 584 -13.56 15.06 8.88
N TRP A 585 -12.70 14.20 9.42
CA TRP A 585 -11.24 14.31 9.27
C TRP A 585 -10.80 13.92 7.86
N GLY A 586 -11.33 12.83 7.32
CA GLY A 586 -11.06 12.46 5.92
C GLY A 586 -11.52 13.55 4.94
N ALA A 587 -12.70 14.14 5.17
CA ALA A 587 -13.21 15.25 4.36
C ALA A 587 -12.36 16.52 4.48
N LEU A 588 -11.83 16.82 5.67
CA LEU A 588 -10.87 17.92 5.86
C LEU A 588 -9.58 17.69 5.08
N LEU A 589 -8.98 16.52 5.21
CA LEU A 589 -7.74 16.17 4.50
C LEU A 589 -7.95 16.17 2.98
N GLN A 590 -9.08 15.65 2.50
CA GLN A 590 -9.44 15.71 1.09
C GLN A 590 -9.54 17.15 0.59
N ALA A 591 -10.24 18.03 1.31
CA ALA A 591 -10.37 19.43 0.93
C ALA A 591 -9.04 20.18 0.93
N LEU A 592 -8.11 19.87 1.86
CA LEU A 592 -6.77 20.42 1.89
C LEU A 592 -5.94 19.96 0.67
N VAL A 593 -6.02 18.69 0.30
CA VAL A 593 -5.32 18.15 -0.89
C VAL A 593 -5.89 18.75 -2.16
N GLU A 594 -7.22 18.82 -2.31
CA GLU A 594 -7.86 19.47 -3.46
C GLU A 594 -7.42 20.93 -3.62
N ALA A 595 -7.35 21.68 -2.50
CA ALA A 595 -6.85 23.04 -2.51
C ALA A 595 -5.35 23.12 -2.83
N TRP A 596 -4.57 22.13 -2.43
CA TRP A 596 -3.12 22.07 -2.71
C TRP A 596 -2.85 21.78 -4.18
N VAL A 597 -3.58 20.83 -4.77
CA VAL A 597 -3.30 20.28 -6.11
C VAL A 597 -4.01 21.09 -7.20
N ALA A 598 -5.05 21.89 -6.88
CA ALA A 598 -5.98 22.53 -7.81
C ALA A 598 -5.38 22.79 -9.20
N GLU A 599 -5.74 21.95 -10.19
CA GLU A 599 -5.29 22.05 -11.57
C GLU A 599 -6.22 22.99 -12.37
N PRO A 600 -5.70 23.74 -13.36
CA PRO A 600 -6.53 24.58 -14.19
C PRO A 600 -7.40 23.73 -15.12
N ILE A 601 -8.69 23.73 -14.87
CA ILE A 601 -9.70 23.33 -15.85
C ILE A 601 -9.95 24.54 -16.76
N GLY A 602 -9.07 24.76 -17.76
CA GLY A 602 -9.07 25.98 -18.56
C GLY A 602 -8.27 27.11 -17.90
N SER A 603 -8.06 28.23 -18.60
CA SER A 603 -7.15 29.30 -18.15
C SER A 603 -7.55 30.05 -16.88
N ASP A 604 -8.80 29.96 -16.42
CA ASP A 604 -9.32 30.82 -15.35
C ASP A 604 -9.88 30.07 -14.10
N GLY A 605 -10.00 28.74 -14.12
CA GLY A 605 -10.73 27.99 -13.09
C GLY A 605 -9.93 27.50 -11.87
N ALA A 606 -8.60 27.39 -11.95
CA ALA A 606 -7.80 26.76 -10.89
C ALA A 606 -7.81 27.55 -9.56
N ALA A 607 -7.72 28.86 -9.64
CA ALA A 607 -7.76 29.73 -8.45
C ALA A 607 -9.10 29.64 -7.72
N GLU A 608 -10.22 29.58 -8.45
CA GLU A 608 -11.55 29.43 -7.86
C GLU A 608 -11.73 28.07 -7.19
N VAL A 609 -11.29 26.97 -7.84
CA VAL A 609 -11.31 25.62 -7.28
C VAL A 609 -10.49 25.58 -6.00
N ARG A 610 -9.28 26.17 -6.02
CA ARG A 610 -8.40 26.27 -4.84
C ARG A 610 -9.08 27.00 -3.68
N MET A 611 -9.65 28.18 -3.96
CA MET A 611 -10.33 28.99 -2.93
C MET A 611 -11.52 28.24 -2.35
N LEU A 612 -12.38 27.65 -3.17
CA LEU A 612 -13.56 26.91 -2.71
C LEU A 612 -13.17 25.69 -1.85
N ALA A 613 -12.18 24.94 -2.27
CA ALA A 613 -11.68 23.79 -1.51
C ALA A 613 -11.02 24.24 -0.19
N ALA A 614 -10.22 25.32 -0.22
CA ALA A 614 -9.58 25.89 0.96
C ALA A 614 -10.59 26.46 1.97
N GLU A 615 -11.66 27.13 1.52
CA GLU A 615 -12.73 27.60 2.39
C GLU A 615 -13.50 26.45 3.05
N ARG A 616 -13.78 25.38 2.29
CA ARG A 616 -14.37 24.16 2.82
C ARG A 616 -13.47 23.52 3.87
N ALA A 617 -12.15 23.43 3.60
CA ALA A 617 -11.17 22.94 4.56
C ALA A 617 -11.11 23.79 5.83
N ALA A 618 -11.10 25.12 5.70
CA ALA A 618 -11.11 26.05 6.84
C ALA A 618 -12.38 25.91 7.71
N ALA A 619 -13.54 25.71 7.09
CA ALA A 619 -14.79 25.49 7.81
C ALA A 619 -14.77 24.16 8.59
N LEU A 620 -14.27 23.08 7.99
CA LEU A 620 -14.12 21.76 8.64
C LEU A 620 -13.09 21.82 9.76
N ALA A 621 -11.92 22.43 9.53
CA ALA A 621 -10.87 22.58 10.54
C ALA A 621 -11.38 23.38 11.76
N ARG A 622 -12.15 24.43 11.55
CA ARG A 622 -12.81 25.21 12.61
C ARG A 622 -13.80 24.38 13.40
N ARG A 623 -14.67 23.63 12.71
CA ARG A 623 -15.63 22.71 13.35
C ARG A 623 -14.93 21.67 14.21
N LEU A 624 -13.80 21.14 13.76
CA LEU A 624 -12.99 20.17 14.47
C LEU A 624 -12.02 20.80 15.49
N GLY A 625 -11.92 22.13 15.56
CA GLY A 625 -10.98 22.84 16.42
C GLY A 625 -9.50 22.62 16.03
N ALA A 626 -9.21 22.25 14.77
CA ALA A 626 -7.86 22.00 14.28
C ALA A 626 -7.20 23.29 13.79
N GLY A 627 -6.81 24.17 14.71
CA GLY A 627 -6.32 25.54 14.41
C GLY A 627 -5.09 25.58 13.50
N VAL A 628 -4.19 24.60 13.61
CA VAL A 628 -3.01 24.44 12.73
C VAL A 628 -3.45 24.20 11.28
N LEU A 629 -4.40 23.30 11.05
CA LEU A 629 -4.91 23.00 9.71
C LEU A 629 -5.86 24.11 9.18
N GLU A 630 -6.53 24.85 10.06
CA GLU A 630 -7.26 26.05 9.67
C GLU A 630 -6.32 27.13 9.15
N ALA A 631 -5.15 27.33 9.79
CA ALA A 631 -4.16 28.28 9.34
C ALA A 631 -3.60 27.89 7.95
N LEU A 632 -3.39 26.59 7.71
CA LEU A 632 -2.97 26.07 6.40
C LEU A 632 -4.04 26.34 5.32
N ALA A 633 -5.30 26.04 5.61
CA ALA A 633 -6.41 26.28 4.69
C ALA A 633 -6.55 27.77 4.34
N ARG A 634 -6.44 28.68 5.33
CA ARG A 634 -6.42 30.13 5.09
C ARG A 634 -5.22 30.57 4.24
N GLY A 635 -4.07 29.94 4.43
CA GLY A 635 -2.90 30.17 3.57
C GLY A 635 -3.18 29.82 2.12
N LEU A 636 -3.82 28.68 1.86
CA LEU A 636 -4.24 28.26 0.51
C LEU A 636 -5.30 29.22 -0.09
N THR A 637 -6.22 29.75 0.73
CA THR A 637 -7.18 30.78 0.30
C THR A 637 -6.45 32.05 -0.15
N ALA A 638 -5.51 32.57 0.67
CA ALA A 638 -4.73 33.75 0.33
C ALA A 638 -3.91 33.56 -0.95
N TYR A 639 -3.32 32.37 -1.11
CA TYR A 639 -2.55 32.01 -2.30
C TYR A 639 -3.45 31.95 -3.56
N GLY A 640 -4.63 31.33 -3.49
CA GLY A 640 -5.60 31.30 -4.58
C GLY A 640 -6.15 32.71 -4.92
N MET A 641 -6.40 33.58 -3.91
CA MET A 641 -6.78 34.98 -4.15
C MET A 641 -5.68 35.74 -4.90
N ALA A 642 -4.42 35.48 -4.60
CA ALA A 642 -3.30 36.11 -5.30
C ALA A 642 -3.17 35.59 -6.74
N GLU A 643 -3.40 34.30 -7.01
CA GLU A 643 -3.49 33.73 -8.36
C GLU A 643 -4.63 34.36 -9.17
N ALA A 644 -5.79 34.62 -8.51
CA ALA A 644 -6.93 35.28 -9.13
C ALA A 644 -6.76 36.82 -9.25
N MET A 645 -5.61 37.38 -8.83
CA MET A 645 -5.36 38.82 -8.77
C MET A 645 -6.44 39.60 -7.97
N SER A 646 -7.00 38.99 -6.93
CA SER A 646 -7.99 39.62 -6.05
C SER A 646 -7.39 40.82 -5.31
N PRO A 647 -8.09 41.96 -5.20
CA PRO A 647 -7.62 43.11 -4.44
C PRO A 647 -7.47 42.83 -2.94
N GLU A 648 -8.16 41.83 -2.40
CA GLU A 648 -8.13 41.43 -1.00
C GLU A 648 -6.98 40.47 -0.66
N ALA A 649 -6.29 39.93 -1.67
CA ALA A 649 -5.22 38.95 -1.52
C ALA A 649 -4.12 39.43 -0.56
N ARG A 650 -3.73 40.70 -0.66
CA ARG A 650 -2.66 41.27 0.18
C ARG A 650 -3.07 41.34 1.67
N GLU A 651 -4.27 41.77 1.97
CA GLU A 651 -4.75 41.88 3.35
C GLU A 651 -4.90 40.51 3.97
N THR A 652 -5.50 39.56 3.25
CA THR A 652 -5.64 38.18 3.67
C THR A 652 -4.28 37.52 3.91
N ALA A 653 -3.32 37.70 3.02
CA ALA A 653 -1.98 37.16 3.17
C ALA A 653 -1.22 37.71 4.39
N LEU A 654 -1.35 39.01 4.70
CA LEU A 654 -0.79 39.62 5.92
C LEU A 654 -1.41 39.05 7.18
N ALA A 655 -2.72 38.84 7.19
CA ALA A 655 -3.43 38.21 8.31
C ALA A 655 -2.95 36.76 8.53
N VAL A 656 -2.77 35.99 7.44
CA VAL A 656 -2.23 34.62 7.50
C VAL A 656 -0.80 34.60 8.00
N GLU A 657 0.03 35.53 7.55
CA GLU A 657 1.43 35.64 7.98
C GLU A 657 1.53 35.92 9.48
N SER A 658 0.71 36.84 9.99
CA SER A 658 0.61 37.13 11.42
C SER A 658 0.16 35.92 12.22
N LEU A 659 -0.85 35.19 11.76
CA LEU A 659 -1.34 33.97 12.38
C LEU A 659 -0.27 32.89 12.39
N ALA A 660 0.43 32.67 11.27
CA ALA A 660 1.48 31.69 11.13
C ALA A 660 2.65 31.93 12.07
N ARG A 661 3.04 33.20 12.28
CA ARG A 661 4.04 33.59 13.29
C ARG A 661 3.57 33.30 14.71
N ALA A 662 2.32 33.60 15.02
CA ALA A 662 1.76 33.38 16.35
C ALA A 662 1.67 31.88 16.69
N THR A 663 1.40 31.04 15.71
CA THR A 663 1.25 29.59 15.88
C THR A 663 2.54 28.80 15.63
N GLY A 664 3.61 29.44 15.12
CA GLY A 664 4.86 28.76 14.75
C GLY A 664 4.71 27.79 13.59
N THR A 665 3.82 28.07 12.62
CA THR A 665 3.53 27.21 11.47
C THR A 665 4.19 27.72 10.20
N SER A 666 4.92 26.85 9.50
CA SER A 666 5.73 27.24 8.34
C SER A 666 4.98 27.15 7.02
N ALA A 667 4.09 26.15 6.82
CA ALA A 667 3.35 26.05 5.58
C ALA A 667 2.44 27.25 5.31
N PRO A 668 1.60 27.73 6.26
CA PRO A 668 0.83 28.95 6.05
C PRO A 668 1.72 30.20 5.81
N ARG A 669 2.89 30.27 6.47
CA ARG A 669 3.86 31.37 6.29
C ARG A 669 4.44 31.38 4.88
N LEU A 670 4.80 30.20 4.35
CA LEU A 670 5.27 30.05 2.97
C LEU A 670 4.23 30.54 1.96
N LEU A 671 2.99 30.07 2.10
CA LEU A 671 1.86 30.45 1.23
C LEU A 671 1.56 31.94 1.30
N ALA A 672 1.62 32.53 2.52
CA ALA A 672 1.41 33.96 2.70
C ALA A 672 2.50 34.79 1.99
N TYR A 673 3.77 34.42 2.10
CA TYR A 673 4.85 35.11 1.39
C TYR A 673 4.72 34.99 -0.13
N ALA A 674 4.36 33.82 -0.64
CA ALA A 674 4.09 33.63 -2.06
C ALA A 674 2.92 34.50 -2.56
N ALA A 675 1.84 34.57 -1.77
CA ALA A 675 0.71 35.44 -2.08
C ALA A 675 1.09 36.94 -2.02
N LEU A 676 1.88 37.36 -1.03
CA LEU A 676 2.37 38.74 -0.90
C LEU A 676 3.31 39.13 -2.04
N ALA A 677 4.15 38.22 -2.52
CA ALA A 677 5.01 38.43 -3.67
C ALA A 677 4.18 38.77 -4.92
N ALA A 678 3.10 38.02 -5.14
CA ALA A 678 2.19 38.26 -6.26
C ALA A 678 1.35 39.55 -6.09
N ALA A 679 0.83 39.81 -4.87
CA ALA A 679 -0.07 40.93 -4.59
C ALA A 679 0.64 42.27 -4.28
N SER A 680 1.98 42.32 -4.23
CA SER A 680 2.73 43.51 -3.87
C SER A 680 3.90 43.78 -4.82
N PRO A 681 3.66 44.31 -6.03
CA PRO A 681 4.69 44.44 -7.07
C PRO A 681 5.95 45.21 -6.62
N THR A 682 5.80 46.19 -5.74
CA THR A 682 6.92 47.02 -5.22
C THR A 682 7.84 46.27 -4.24
N ARG A 683 7.39 45.18 -3.66
CA ARG A 683 8.12 44.35 -2.68
C ARG A 683 8.13 42.85 -3.08
N SER A 684 7.83 42.55 -4.33
CA SER A 684 7.76 41.17 -4.83
C SER A 684 9.06 40.42 -4.55
N SER A 685 10.22 40.96 -4.90
CA SER A 685 11.52 40.34 -4.71
C SER A 685 11.81 40.01 -3.23
N GLU A 686 11.45 40.92 -2.30
CA GLU A 686 11.62 40.69 -0.86
C GLU A 686 10.80 39.52 -0.36
N TYR A 687 9.53 39.43 -0.76
CA TYR A 687 8.65 38.32 -0.37
C TYR A 687 9.01 37.01 -1.05
N GLU A 688 9.54 37.06 -2.27
CA GLU A 688 10.08 35.88 -2.97
C GLU A 688 11.29 35.31 -2.22
N GLU A 689 12.20 36.15 -1.78
CA GLU A 689 13.37 35.73 -0.97
C GLU A 689 12.93 35.10 0.35
N LEU A 690 11.94 35.67 1.03
CA LEU A 690 11.37 35.11 2.25
C LEU A 690 10.67 33.76 2.01
N ALA A 691 9.89 33.62 0.95
CA ALA A 691 9.26 32.37 0.57
C ALA A 691 10.31 31.29 0.26
N GLN A 692 11.36 31.63 -0.51
CA GLN A 692 12.45 30.71 -0.81
C GLN A 692 13.26 30.32 0.44
N ALA A 693 13.44 31.22 1.41
CA ALA A 693 14.08 30.91 2.67
C ALA A 693 13.30 29.87 3.46
N VAL A 694 11.95 30.04 3.61
CA VAL A 694 11.10 29.11 4.29
C VAL A 694 11.08 27.76 3.55
N ALA A 695 10.96 27.74 2.23
CA ALA A 695 10.96 26.51 1.44
C ALA A 695 12.28 25.72 1.60
N ARG A 696 13.42 26.40 1.64
CA ARG A 696 14.74 25.75 1.87
C ARG A 696 14.88 25.20 3.30
N GLU A 697 14.37 25.93 4.30
CA GLU A 697 14.41 25.51 5.69
C GLU A 697 13.54 24.27 5.96
N THR A 698 12.34 24.26 5.43
CA THR A 698 11.32 23.23 5.71
C THR A 698 11.34 22.05 4.75
N GLY A 699 11.90 22.22 3.55
CA GLY A 699 11.82 21.26 2.47
C GLY A 699 10.44 21.22 1.78
N LEU A 700 9.50 22.10 2.15
CA LEU A 700 8.16 22.17 1.57
C LEU A 700 8.20 22.87 0.22
N ARG A 701 7.54 22.29 -0.79
CA ARG A 701 7.33 22.93 -2.08
C ARG A 701 5.99 23.65 -2.13
N LEU A 702 5.95 24.76 -2.85
CA LEU A 702 4.69 25.46 -3.14
C LEU A 702 3.76 24.59 -4.00
N PRO A 703 2.44 24.75 -3.87
CA PRO A 703 1.47 24.23 -4.82
C PRO A 703 1.82 24.65 -6.25
N VAL A 704 1.55 23.81 -7.25
CA VAL A 704 1.79 24.16 -8.65
C VAL A 704 0.89 25.32 -9.04
N ALA A 705 1.48 26.45 -9.39
CA ALA A 705 0.74 27.57 -9.96
C ALA A 705 0.43 27.32 -11.45
N ALA A 706 -0.74 27.75 -11.91
CA ALA A 706 -1.03 27.81 -13.34
C ALA A 706 0.07 28.66 -14.02
N ARG A 707 0.68 28.18 -15.07
CA ARG A 707 1.94 28.63 -15.71
C ARG A 707 2.05 30.10 -16.16
N ALA A 708 1.15 30.98 -15.76
CA ALA A 708 1.12 32.37 -16.25
C ALA A 708 1.78 33.43 -15.33
N ALA A 709 2.18 33.12 -14.09
CA ALA A 709 2.50 34.18 -13.17
C ALA A 709 3.91 34.21 -12.56
N HIS A 710 4.67 33.15 -12.33
CA HIS A 710 5.95 33.33 -11.59
C HIS A 710 7.03 32.28 -11.84
N ALA A 711 8.24 32.79 -12.10
CA ALA A 711 9.52 32.07 -12.21
C ALA A 711 10.01 31.39 -10.91
N VAL A 712 9.27 31.46 -9.81
CA VAL A 712 9.63 30.94 -8.48
C VAL A 712 9.47 29.42 -8.35
N ALA A 713 8.64 28.81 -9.21
CA ALA A 713 8.35 27.36 -9.13
C ALA A 713 9.43 26.45 -9.75
N SER A 714 10.45 26.99 -10.39
CA SER A 714 11.44 26.23 -11.16
C SER A 714 12.87 26.46 -10.68
N ILE A 715 13.22 26.05 -9.47
CA ILE A 715 14.61 25.84 -9.12
C ILE A 715 14.89 24.33 -9.24
N PRO A 716 15.66 23.88 -10.26
CA PRO A 716 16.03 22.46 -10.36
C PRO A 716 16.92 22.09 -9.17
N ILE A 717 16.57 21.00 -8.49
CA ILE A 717 17.35 20.39 -7.39
C ILE A 717 18.80 20.08 -7.81
N ALA A 718 19.08 19.97 -9.10
CA ALA A 718 20.43 19.75 -9.63
C ALA A 718 21.45 20.88 -9.29
N ALA A 719 21.01 22.03 -8.76
CA ALA A 719 21.90 23.10 -8.33
C ALA A 719 22.31 22.99 -6.84
N LEU A 720 21.61 22.18 -6.04
CA LEU A 720 21.86 22.01 -4.61
C LEU A 720 22.90 20.93 -4.29
N ASP A 721 23.11 19.95 -5.18
CA ASP A 721 24.11 18.88 -5.00
C ASP A 721 25.54 19.26 -5.40
N ARG A 722 25.76 20.39 -6.08
CA ARG A 722 27.11 20.84 -6.47
C ARG A 722 27.89 21.55 -5.34
N GLY A 723 27.28 21.75 -4.20
CA GLY A 723 27.91 22.40 -3.04
C GLY A 723 28.62 21.46 -2.04
N ARG A 724 28.49 20.14 -2.19
CA ARG A 724 28.99 19.13 -1.24
C ARG A 724 30.09 18.20 -1.74
N ALA A 725 30.50 18.33 -3.01
CA ALA A 725 31.55 17.48 -3.58
C ALA A 725 32.66 18.33 -4.22
N SER A 726 33.39 19.13 -3.45
CA SER A 726 34.74 19.58 -3.82
C SER A 726 35.51 20.07 -2.59
N GLY A 727 36.00 19.11 -1.87
CA GLY A 727 37.00 19.32 -0.81
C GLY A 727 38.10 18.30 -0.96
N ALA A 728 38.88 18.39 -2.02
CA ALA A 728 40.24 17.85 -2.08
C ALA A 728 40.98 18.43 -3.32
N ASP A 729 42.13 19.02 -3.04
CA ASP A 729 43.22 19.33 -3.95
C ASP A 729 43.09 20.46 -4.99
N ALA A 730 43.69 21.61 -4.66
CA ALA A 730 44.59 22.31 -5.58
C ALA A 730 45.43 23.38 -4.82
N SER A 731 46.69 23.09 -4.70
CA SER A 731 47.74 24.07 -4.38
C SER A 731 48.03 24.98 -5.56
N ALA A 732 48.10 26.28 -5.36
CA ALA A 732 49.08 27.25 -5.87
C ALA A 732 48.49 28.66 -6.02
N ALA A 733 49.14 29.59 -5.35
CA ALA A 733 48.89 31.01 -5.23
C ALA A 733 49.29 31.80 -6.52
N PRO A 734 49.24 33.20 -6.59
CA PRO A 734 49.00 34.17 -5.53
C PRO A 734 48.16 35.42 -5.91
N GLY A 735 47.67 36.14 -4.90
CA GLY A 735 47.60 37.59 -4.94
C GLY A 735 46.22 38.21 -5.15
N ALA A 736 45.51 38.53 -4.06
CA ALA A 736 44.80 39.79 -3.88
C ALA A 736 44.15 39.84 -2.47
N THR A 737 44.46 40.89 -1.76
CA THR A 737 43.97 41.31 -0.45
C THR A 737 42.44 41.42 -0.46
N SER A 738 41.74 40.70 0.46
CA SER A 738 40.36 41.03 0.85
C SER A 738 40.18 40.86 2.34
N VAL A 739 39.65 41.88 2.94
CA VAL A 739 39.32 42.06 4.33
C VAL A 739 38.21 41.10 4.73
N ARG A 740 38.44 40.27 5.76
CA ARG A 740 37.41 39.48 6.43
C ARG A 740 36.53 40.38 7.29
N THR A 741 35.22 40.40 7.02
CA THR A 741 34.23 40.82 8.01
C THR A 741 33.25 39.64 8.22
N ASN A 742 33.17 39.22 9.50
CA ASN A 742 32.19 38.22 9.98
C ASN A 742 30.78 38.77 9.80
N GLY A 743 30.05 38.28 8.81
CA GLY A 743 28.65 38.61 8.58
C GLY A 743 27.70 37.67 9.32
N LYS A 744 27.46 37.90 10.61
CA LYS A 744 26.16 37.53 11.21
C LYS A 744 25.15 38.57 10.75
N VAL A 745 24.14 38.14 9.97
CA VAL A 745 22.98 38.98 9.68
C VAL A 745 22.16 39.07 10.98
N VAL A 746 22.30 40.19 11.68
CA VAL A 746 21.44 40.57 12.80
C VAL A 746 20.26 41.31 12.21
N LEU A 747 19.08 40.68 12.25
CA LEU A 747 17.83 41.36 11.92
C LEU A 747 17.56 42.50 12.95
N PRO A 748 17.13 43.68 12.51
CA PRO A 748 16.86 44.78 13.43
C PRO A 748 15.66 44.41 14.34
N PRO A 749 15.67 44.85 15.63
CA PRO A 749 14.56 44.58 16.55
C PRO A 749 13.35 45.41 16.13
N LEU A 750 12.23 44.70 15.85
CA LEU A 750 10.93 45.28 15.62
C LEU A 750 10.40 45.89 16.93
N ALA A 751 10.01 47.16 16.88
CA ALA A 751 9.42 47.90 17.98
C ALA A 751 8.18 47.18 18.52
N ARG A 752 8.12 47.00 19.84
CA ARG A 752 6.96 46.50 20.56
C ARG A 752 5.79 47.51 20.45
N PRO A 753 4.57 47.09 20.06
CA PRO A 753 3.41 47.92 20.27
C PRO A 753 3.09 47.92 21.77
N GLN A 754 2.92 49.08 22.34
CA GLN A 754 2.42 49.27 23.71
C GLN A 754 0.91 49.02 23.75
N GLY A 755 0.52 48.20 24.72
CA GLY A 755 -0.82 48.30 25.38
C GLY A 755 -1.98 47.62 24.71
N LEU A 756 -2.21 46.36 25.14
CA LEU A 756 -3.58 45.80 25.25
C LEU A 756 -3.65 45.00 26.53
N GLU A 757 -4.25 45.59 27.57
CA GLU A 757 -4.66 44.92 28.79
C GLU A 757 -5.71 43.85 28.47
N ILE A 758 -5.41 42.61 28.70
CA ILE A 758 -6.40 41.52 28.72
C ILE A 758 -6.98 41.45 30.13
N ARG A 759 -8.20 41.94 30.31
CA ARG A 759 -8.97 41.68 31.53
C ARG A 759 -9.42 40.18 31.47
N ALA A 760 -8.92 39.44 32.47
CA ALA A 760 -9.45 38.13 32.80
C ALA A 760 -10.92 38.29 33.30
N PHE A 761 -11.81 37.48 32.69
CA PHE A 761 -13.10 37.16 33.32
C PHE A 761 -13.01 35.68 33.77
N GLY A 762 -13.45 35.50 35.03
CA GLY A 762 -13.45 34.27 35.79
C GLY A 762 -14.37 33.14 35.31
#